data_385e7772eff3411b32e361a88a38277b
#
_entry.id   385e7772eff3411b32e361a88a38277b
#
_cell.length_a   1.000
_cell.length_b   1.000
_cell.length_c   1.000
_cell.angle_alpha   90.00
_cell.angle_beta   90.00
_cell.angle_gamma   90.00
#
_symmetry.space_group_name_H-M   'P 1'
#
loop_
_entity.id
_entity.type
_entity.pdbx_description
1 polymer ?
#
loop_
_entity_poly.entity_id
_entity_poly.type
_entity_poly.pdbx_seq_one_letter_code
_entity_poly.pdbx_strand_id
1 'polypeptide(L)'
;MKTAEYFEVLESALARAMEIAGMARGQGKDPSLSVEVPTAVDLAERVEKLIGIDGVAERVRELEAQGLSREEAALAIGSDFAAGRIGKFSSKIEAIDGAIRTSVALLTEGVVAAPMEGIAKVDLGKNDDGTDYLKVYYAGPIRSAGGTAQALSVLVADYVRRGVGIDRYKPRPEEVERYVEEIGLYRRVAGLQYAPSDQEIRTLVQNCPICIEGEPTEEEEVSGYRDLERIETNRIRGGVALVSAEGIALKRPKLKKHVSKLGIEGWDWLDELASGGKKDGGASSEKFLRDIIAGRPVFSHPHRPGGFRLRYGRSRNTGLAACGFSPATMVLLKDFLAAGTQVKVEQPGKAAAVSPVSSIEGPTVRLLNGDLVRIDSQKEAEAHKNEVVKIIDVGEILISFGDFLENNRTLAPSSYCFEWWAAELEEAGGDPSGLERIGFGEAIEISQRWKVPLHPMFTYLWHDLSIDQFRKLREVVSSEGRLEDGVLILPSSTMEALEALLVLHRVRGMRIEVDDPQSLLLCLGIDPEGLRLKEYGEGDANDSGDGAVETDDHGESEAASGPWTPETALDLVNRLAGIRVMARAPTRVGSRMGRPEKSDKREMRPPPHVLFPTGEAGGKSRSVGGCAKNHVGNGRHGIIETSIGKRVCPDCGTETHEFLCRCGGHTV
;
A
#
# COMPACT_ATOMS: atom_id res chain seq x y z
N MET A 1 -5.95 -17.30 20.80
CA MET A 1 -4.91 -16.41 21.38
C MET A 1 -5.53 -15.04 21.59
N LYS A 2 -5.52 -14.52 22.82
CA LYS A 2 -6.07 -13.19 23.09
C LYS A 2 -5.19 -12.13 22.40
N THR A 3 -5.76 -11.00 22.02
CA THR A 3 -5.03 -9.93 21.32
C THR A 3 -3.77 -9.48 22.07
N ALA A 4 -3.82 -9.41 23.41
CA ALA A 4 -2.66 -9.09 24.23
C ALA A 4 -1.54 -10.13 24.11
N GLU A 5 -1.86 -11.42 24.18
CA GLU A 5 -0.89 -12.52 24.00
C GLU A 5 -0.23 -12.50 22.62
N TYR A 6 -0.99 -12.13 21.58
CA TYR A 6 -0.44 -11.96 20.22
C TYR A 6 0.61 -10.85 20.17
N PHE A 7 0.34 -9.70 20.79
CA PHE A 7 1.32 -8.60 20.83
C PHE A 7 2.54 -8.95 21.67
N GLU A 8 2.39 -9.66 22.80
CA GLU A 8 3.52 -10.15 23.60
C GLU A 8 4.43 -11.08 22.80
N VAL A 9 3.86 -11.98 21.99
CA VAL A 9 4.62 -12.86 21.09
C VAL A 9 5.39 -12.04 20.04
N LEU A 10 4.76 -11.02 19.45
CA LEU A 10 5.43 -10.15 18.48
C LEU A 10 6.57 -9.34 19.10
N GLU A 11 6.36 -8.79 20.29
CA GLU A 11 7.40 -8.04 21.02
C GLU A 11 8.57 -8.93 21.41
N SER A 12 8.29 -10.14 21.88
CA SER A 12 9.33 -11.14 22.19
C SER A 12 10.13 -11.54 20.97
N ALA A 13 9.48 -11.74 19.82
CA ALA A 13 10.13 -12.05 18.57
C ALA A 13 11.00 -10.90 18.06
N LEU A 14 10.53 -9.66 18.21
CA LEU A 14 11.30 -8.45 17.86
C LEU A 14 12.52 -8.30 18.77
N ALA A 15 12.35 -8.45 20.09
CA ALA A 15 13.45 -8.40 21.07
C ALA A 15 14.53 -9.44 20.74
N ARG A 16 14.13 -10.67 20.40
CA ARG A 16 15.04 -11.73 19.97
C ARG A 16 15.79 -11.39 18.69
N ALA A 17 15.10 -10.80 17.71
CA ALA A 17 15.75 -10.36 16.45
C ALA A 17 16.79 -9.26 16.70
N MET A 18 16.49 -8.32 17.59
CA MET A 18 17.41 -7.25 18.00
C MET A 18 18.63 -7.79 18.74
N GLU A 19 18.44 -8.77 19.61
CA GLU A 19 19.55 -9.45 20.30
C GLU A 19 20.51 -10.10 19.29
N ILE A 20 19.97 -10.85 18.32
CA ILE A 20 20.77 -11.49 17.26
C ILE A 20 21.51 -10.43 16.42
N ALA A 21 20.85 -9.33 16.06
CA ALA A 21 21.47 -8.23 15.33
C ALA A 21 22.62 -7.60 16.15
N GLY A 22 22.41 -7.39 17.46
CA GLY A 22 23.44 -6.89 18.38
C GLY A 22 24.66 -7.82 18.46
N MET A 23 24.44 -9.13 18.53
CA MET A 23 25.55 -10.11 18.49
C MET A 23 26.30 -10.06 17.16
N ALA A 24 25.60 -9.94 16.02
CA ALA A 24 26.25 -9.83 14.71
C ALA A 24 27.08 -8.56 14.58
N ARG A 25 26.59 -7.43 15.10
CA ARG A 25 27.31 -6.16 15.16
C ARG A 25 28.55 -6.23 16.04
N GLY A 26 28.43 -6.84 17.22
CA GLY A 26 29.56 -7.10 18.12
C GLY A 26 30.68 -7.93 17.48
N GLN A 27 30.33 -8.77 16.49
CA GLN A 27 31.28 -9.55 15.70
C GLN A 27 31.85 -8.80 14.48
N GLY A 28 31.52 -7.52 14.31
CA GLY A 28 31.92 -6.74 13.13
C GLY A 28 31.25 -7.18 11.82
N LYS A 29 30.08 -7.80 11.92
CA LYS A 29 29.27 -8.24 10.76
C LYS A 29 28.38 -7.15 10.18
N ASP A 30 28.38 -5.99 10.80
CA ASP A 30 27.51 -4.86 10.47
C ASP A 30 28.28 -3.54 10.63
N PRO A 31 28.06 -2.53 9.77
CA PRO A 31 28.77 -1.24 9.84
C PRO A 31 28.44 -0.40 11.07
N SER A 32 27.29 -0.63 11.71
CA SER A 32 26.81 0.13 12.86
C SER A 32 26.71 -0.73 14.10
N LEU A 33 27.06 -0.17 15.27
CA LEU A 33 26.89 -0.82 16.58
C LEU A 33 25.44 -0.70 17.09
N SER A 34 24.68 0.29 16.59
CA SER A 34 23.30 0.52 16.98
C SER A 34 22.31 -0.13 16.01
N VAL A 35 21.13 -0.46 16.50
CA VAL A 35 20.03 -0.95 15.67
C VAL A 35 19.53 0.19 14.79
N GLU A 36 19.37 -0.04 13.48
CA GLU A 36 18.93 0.97 12.51
C GLU A 36 17.50 1.44 12.72
N VAL A 37 16.62 0.58 13.24
CA VAL A 37 15.21 0.88 13.47
C VAL A 37 14.93 0.86 14.96
N PRO A 38 15.09 1.97 15.66
CA PRO A 38 14.75 2.06 17.07
C PRO A 38 13.22 1.98 17.25
N THR A 39 12.79 1.32 18.33
CA THR A 39 11.37 1.31 18.73
C THR A 39 10.91 2.68 19.15
N ALA A 40 9.63 3.00 18.94
CA ALA A 40 9.00 4.23 19.38
C ALA A 40 7.67 3.90 20.06
N VAL A 41 7.38 4.55 21.18
CA VAL A 41 6.15 4.31 21.97
C VAL A 41 4.96 5.13 21.48
N ASP A 42 5.21 6.25 20.80
CA ASP A 42 4.18 7.13 20.25
C ASP A 42 4.64 7.79 18.93
N LEU A 43 3.75 8.60 18.35
CA LEU A 43 4.03 9.32 17.10
C LEU A 43 5.15 10.36 17.30
N ALA A 44 5.19 11.03 18.42
CA ALA A 44 6.19 12.07 18.70
C ALA A 44 7.60 11.48 18.71
N GLU A 45 7.80 10.37 19.43
CA GLU A 45 9.07 9.65 19.45
C GLU A 45 9.41 9.03 18.08
N ARG A 46 8.41 8.51 17.36
CA ARG A 46 8.61 8.03 15.98
C ARG A 46 9.14 9.13 15.07
N VAL A 47 8.58 10.33 15.15
CA VAL A 47 9.03 11.48 14.35
C VAL A 47 10.43 11.92 14.77
N GLU A 48 10.71 12.00 16.07
CA GLU A 48 12.04 12.31 16.59
C GLU A 48 13.10 11.36 16.03
N LYS A 49 12.87 10.06 16.12
CA LYS A 49 13.79 9.04 15.62
C LYS A 49 13.90 9.00 14.10
N LEU A 50 12.82 9.35 13.40
CA LEU A 50 12.80 9.45 11.94
C LEU A 50 13.64 10.63 11.43
N ILE A 51 13.49 11.79 12.07
CA ILE A 51 14.18 13.02 11.67
C ILE A 51 15.59 13.06 12.25
N GLY A 52 15.83 12.38 13.39
CA GLY A 52 17.13 12.32 14.06
C GLY A 52 17.47 13.61 14.84
N ILE A 53 16.47 14.30 15.37
CA ILE A 53 16.64 15.55 16.14
C ILE A 53 16.07 15.34 17.53
N ASP A 54 16.95 15.29 18.53
CA ASP A 54 16.60 15.07 19.93
C ASP A 54 15.76 16.22 20.52
N GLY A 55 14.83 15.87 21.40
CA GLY A 55 13.97 16.79 22.15
C GLY A 55 12.63 17.10 21.46
N VAL A 56 12.39 16.60 20.27
CA VAL A 56 11.12 16.77 19.53
C VAL A 56 9.98 16.07 20.27
N ALA A 57 10.20 14.83 20.72
CA ALA A 57 9.15 14.01 21.35
C ALA A 57 8.69 14.63 22.67
N GLU A 58 9.62 15.05 23.51
CA GLU A 58 9.32 15.70 24.78
C GLU A 58 8.50 16.99 24.54
N ARG A 59 8.96 17.80 23.59
CA ARG A 59 8.29 19.07 23.28
C ARG A 59 6.89 18.91 22.70
N VAL A 60 6.66 17.92 21.84
CA VAL A 60 5.31 17.60 21.32
C VAL A 60 4.37 17.24 22.46
N ARG A 61 4.81 16.35 23.35
CA ARG A 61 4.03 15.93 24.53
C ARG A 61 3.70 17.11 25.45
N GLU A 62 4.64 18.02 25.67
CA GLU A 62 4.38 19.24 26.44
C GLU A 62 3.30 20.12 25.80
N LEU A 63 3.37 20.33 24.48
CA LEU A 63 2.40 21.15 23.75
C LEU A 63 1.00 20.50 23.74
N GLU A 64 0.91 19.20 23.55
CA GLU A 64 -0.34 18.45 23.63
C GLU A 64 -0.92 18.46 25.06
N ALA A 65 -0.08 18.36 26.09
CA ALA A 65 -0.49 18.49 27.49
C ALA A 65 -1.01 19.90 27.86
N GLN A 66 -0.58 20.92 27.13
CA GLN A 66 -1.12 22.30 27.22
C GLN A 66 -2.46 22.47 26.49
N GLY A 67 -2.98 21.42 25.86
CA GLY A 67 -4.27 21.39 25.16
C GLY A 67 -4.20 21.78 23.69
N LEU A 68 -3.03 21.90 23.08
CA LEU A 68 -2.90 22.13 21.65
C LEU A 68 -3.28 20.85 20.89
N SER A 69 -4.00 21.04 19.78
CA SER A 69 -4.19 19.96 18.82
C SER A 69 -2.87 19.57 18.17
N ARG A 70 -2.79 18.36 17.58
CA ARG A 70 -1.59 17.89 16.89
C ARG A 70 -1.11 18.87 15.80
N GLU A 71 -2.05 19.45 15.05
CA GLU A 71 -1.72 20.41 14.00
C GLU A 71 -1.13 21.71 14.58
N GLU A 72 -1.67 22.20 15.69
CA GLU A 72 -1.12 23.37 16.39
C GLU A 72 0.24 23.07 17.01
N ALA A 73 0.41 21.88 17.61
CA ALA A 73 1.70 21.43 18.14
C ALA A 73 2.75 21.31 17.04
N ALA A 74 2.40 20.76 15.87
CA ALA A 74 3.30 20.65 14.73
C ALA A 74 3.79 22.02 14.23
N LEU A 75 2.94 23.05 14.23
CA LEU A 75 3.34 24.41 13.87
C LEU A 75 4.16 25.09 14.98
N ALA A 76 3.77 24.91 16.24
CA ALA A 76 4.49 25.45 17.38
C ALA A 76 5.94 24.93 17.44
N ILE A 77 6.14 23.64 17.19
CA ILE A 77 7.47 23.04 17.06
C ILE A 77 8.32 23.73 15.99
N GLY A 78 7.76 24.06 14.83
CA GLY A 78 8.46 24.82 13.80
C GLY A 78 9.00 26.14 14.32
N SER A 79 8.24 26.84 15.19
CA SER A 79 8.69 28.07 15.85
C SER A 79 9.74 27.81 16.92
N ASP A 80 9.69 26.66 17.60
CA ASP A 80 10.67 26.28 18.63
C ASP A 80 12.04 25.98 18.02
N PHE A 81 12.10 25.39 16.84
CA PHE A 81 13.32 25.25 16.05
C PHE A 81 13.91 26.58 15.66
N ALA A 82 13.09 27.49 15.16
CA ALA A 82 13.50 28.82 14.76
C ALA A 82 14.07 29.62 15.91
N ALA A 83 13.55 29.40 17.12
CA ALA A 83 14.02 30.05 18.36
C ALA A 83 15.22 29.34 19.02
N GLY A 84 15.71 28.24 18.44
CA GLY A 84 16.82 27.44 18.99
C GLY A 84 16.48 26.70 20.28
N ARG A 85 15.20 26.44 20.55
CA ARG A 85 14.75 25.69 21.75
C ARG A 85 14.88 24.19 21.57
N ILE A 86 14.89 23.71 20.33
CA ILE A 86 15.00 22.29 19.97
C ILE A 86 16.15 22.11 18.99
N GLY A 87 16.93 21.05 19.19
CA GLY A 87 18.05 20.69 18.33
C GLY A 87 19.28 21.61 18.48
N LYS A 88 20.38 21.19 17.87
CA LYS A 88 21.60 21.99 17.74
C LYS A 88 21.95 22.02 16.26
N PHE A 89 21.91 23.20 15.66
CA PHE A 89 22.12 23.41 14.24
C PHE A 89 23.37 24.25 13.98
N SER A 90 24.08 23.91 12.91
CA SER A 90 25.27 24.65 12.48
C SER A 90 24.91 25.91 11.69
N SER A 91 23.68 25.98 11.15
CA SER A 91 23.21 27.13 10.37
C SER A 91 21.71 27.37 10.54
N LYS A 92 21.29 28.61 10.20
CA LYS A 92 19.85 28.97 10.16
C LYS A 92 19.07 28.13 9.17
N ILE A 93 19.68 27.78 8.03
CA ILE A 93 19.04 26.95 6.98
C ILE A 93 18.79 25.54 7.50
N GLU A 94 19.74 24.94 8.20
CA GLU A 94 19.61 23.61 8.79
C GLU A 94 18.47 23.56 9.84
N ALA A 95 18.34 24.61 10.66
CA ALA A 95 17.25 24.75 11.61
C ALA A 95 15.88 24.85 10.91
N ILE A 96 15.79 25.60 9.81
CA ILE A 96 14.57 25.74 9.00
C ILE A 96 14.23 24.40 8.32
N ASP A 97 15.21 23.70 7.76
CA ASP A 97 15.00 22.38 7.14
C ASP A 97 14.47 21.37 8.17
N GLY A 98 15.10 21.30 9.34
CA GLY A 98 14.66 20.48 10.46
C GLY A 98 13.23 20.83 10.92
N ALA A 99 12.90 22.11 11.03
CA ALA A 99 11.59 22.60 11.39
C ALA A 99 10.52 22.13 10.38
N ILE A 100 10.77 22.33 9.09
CA ILE A 100 9.83 21.96 8.02
C ILE A 100 9.63 20.46 8.00
N ARG A 101 10.70 19.66 8.02
CA ARG A 101 10.61 18.19 7.98
C ARG A 101 9.88 17.65 9.20
N THR A 102 10.19 18.12 10.40
CA THR A 102 9.55 17.68 11.65
C THR A 102 8.06 18.01 11.66
N SER A 103 7.70 19.25 11.33
CA SER A 103 6.28 19.66 11.27
C SER A 103 5.50 18.87 10.20
N VAL A 104 6.08 18.67 9.02
CA VAL A 104 5.46 17.85 7.96
C VAL A 104 5.33 16.40 8.42
N ALA A 105 6.32 15.82 9.10
CA ALA A 105 6.25 14.45 9.61
C ALA A 105 5.13 14.28 10.64
N LEU A 106 4.95 15.24 11.55
CA LEU A 106 3.85 15.25 12.52
C LEU A 106 2.48 15.33 11.84
N LEU A 107 2.33 16.27 10.88
CA LEU A 107 1.08 16.48 10.15
C LEU A 107 0.73 15.32 9.20
N THR A 108 1.69 14.53 8.79
CA THR A 108 1.50 13.35 7.94
C THR A 108 1.57 12.04 8.72
N GLU A 109 1.45 12.08 10.05
CA GLU A 109 1.44 10.93 10.95
C GLU A 109 2.69 10.03 10.82
N GLY A 110 3.85 10.65 10.64
CA GLY A 110 5.14 9.94 10.52
C GLY A 110 5.33 9.24 9.18
N VAL A 111 4.62 9.66 8.14
CA VAL A 111 4.87 9.20 6.77
C VAL A 111 6.22 9.70 6.28
N VAL A 112 7.12 8.79 5.93
CA VAL A 112 8.51 9.09 5.54
C VAL A 112 8.60 9.84 4.21
N ALA A 113 7.69 9.55 3.27
CA ALA A 113 7.79 9.99 1.88
C ALA A 113 7.78 11.53 1.70
N ALA A 114 6.97 12.27 2.49
CA ALA A 114 6.93 13.72 2.37
C ALA A 114 8.14 14.40 2.99
N PRO A 115 8.44 14.21 4.31
CA PRO A 115 9.51 14.94 4.96
C PRO A 115 10.91 14.49 4.56
N MET A 116 11.12 13.20 4.26
CA MET A 116 12.47 12.65 4.04
C MET A 116 12.84 12.51 2.57
N GLU A 117 11.94 11.94 1.77
CA GLU A 117 12.21 11.64 0.36
C GLU A 117 11.69 12.73 -0.58
N GLY A 118 10.56 13.34 -0.23
CA GLY A 118 9.86 14.31 -1.06
C GLY A 118 10.47 15.71 -1.03
N ILE A 119 11.12 16.09 0.08
CA ILE A 119 11.87 17.36 0.21
C ILE A 119 13.35 17.04 0.06
N ALA A 120 13.97 17.48 -1.04
CA ALA A 120 15.39 17.25 -1.30
C ALA A 120 16.28 18.13 -0.43
N LYS A 121 16.05 19.44 -0.45
CA LYS A 121 16.76 20.43 0.36
C LYS A 121 15.89 21.67 0.60
N VAL A 122 16.31 22.49 1.54
CA VAL A 122 15.77 23.83 1.78
C VAL A 122 16.91 24.84 1.64
N ASP A 123 16.65 25.99 1.03
CA ASP A 123 17.65 27.02 0.79
C ASP A 123 17.03 28.43 0.84
N LEU A 124 17.85 29.46 0.79
CA LEU A 124 17.43 30.85 0.72
C LEU A 124 17.81 31.47 -0.64
N GLY A 125 16.88 32.21 -1.19
CA GLY A 125 17.12 33.07 -2.35
C GLY A 125 16.98 34.54 -2.00
N LYS A 126 17.37 35.42 -2.92
CA LYS A 126 17.19 36.88 -2.79
C LYS A 126 16.18 37.42 -3.77
N ASN A 127 15.20 38.17 -3.25
CA ASN A 127 14.31 39.00 -4.05
C ASN A 127 15.08 40.19 -4.67
N ASP A 128 14.49 40.82 -5.68
CA ASP A 128 15.11 41.98 -6.35
C ASP A 128 15.27 43.21 -5.43
N ASP A 129 14.50 43.28 -4.35
CA ASP A 129 14.64 44.31 -3.30
C ASP A 129 15.69 43.95 -2.24
N GLY A 130 16.43 42.86 -2.42
CA GLY A 130 17.48 42.39 -1.52
C GLY A 130 16.99 41.58 -0.32
N THR A 131 15.68 41.42 -0.11
CA THR A 131 15.13 40.57 0.95
C THR A 131 15.32 39.10 0.67
N ASP A 132 15.52 38.30 1.73
CA ASP A 132 15.64 36.85 1.61
C ASP A 132 14.26 36.19 1.46
N TYR A 133 14.16 35.15 0.64
CA TYR A 133 12.98 34.28 0.55
C TYR A 133 13.36 32.82 0.65
N LEU A 134 12.38 31.99 1.04
CA LEU A 134 12.59 30.56 1.24
C LEU A 134 12.36 29.78 -0.06
N LYS A 135 13.32 28.91 -0.40
CA LYS A 135 13.23 27.90 -1.48
C LYS A 135 13.07 26.51 -0.86
N VAL A 136 12.07 25.78 -1.29
CA VAL A 136 11.90 24.36 -0.93
C VAL A 136 12.01 23.51 -2.20
N TYR A 137 13.02 22.64 -2.23
CA TYR A 137 13.31 21.77 -3.37
C TYR A 137 12.58 20.44 -3.23
N TYR A 138 11.64 20.21 -4.12
CA TYR A 138 10.87 18.98 -4.15
C TYR A 138 11.44 17.97 -5.13
N ALA A 139 11.57 16.73 -4.68
CA ALA A 139 12.00 15.60 -5.50
C ALA A 139 10.80 14.79 -6.03
N GLY A 140 11.01 13.96 -7.03
CA GLY A 140 9.98 13.06 -7.58
C GLY A 140 9.21 12.23 -6.57
N PRO A 141 9.83 11.65 -5.52
CA PRO A 141 9.17 10.91 -4.45
C PRO A 141 8.06 11.66 -3.70
N ILE A 142 7.99 12.99 -3.76
CA ILE A 142 6.87 13.78 -3.19
C ILE A 142 5.51 13.31 -3.73
N ARG A 143 5.48 12.67 -4.88
CA ARG A 143 4.27 12.07 -5.46
C ARG A 143 3.66 11.00 -4.56
N SER A 144 4.48 10.17 -3.92
CA SER A 144 4.03 9.07 -3.04
C SER A 144 3.35 9.57 -1.78
N ALA A 145 3.74 10.75 -1.29
CA ALA A 145 3.15 11.39 -0.12
C ALA A 145 1.68 11.80 -0.31
N GLY A 146 1.24 11.96 -1.56
CA GLY A 146 -0.10 12.39 -1.91
C GLY A 146 -0.35 13.91 -1.79
N GLY A 147 -1.32 14.42 -2.57
CA GLY A 147 -1.52 15.86 -2.75
C GLY A 147 -1.79 16.66 -1.47
N THR A 148 -2.37 16.04 -0.43
CA THR A 148 -2.60 16.75 0.84
C THR A 148 -1.29 17.04 1.56
N ALA A 149 -0.39 16.07 1.65
CA ALA A 149 0.93 16.25 2.27
C ALA A 149 1.79 17.24 1.47
N GLN A 150 1.70 17.20 0.12
CA GLN A 150 2.34 18.18 -0.75
C GLN A 150 1.89 19.61 -0.44
N ALA A 151 0.57 19.85 -0.34
CA ALA A 151 0.03 21.17 -0.02
C ALA A 151 0.40 21.62 1.40
N LEU A 152 0.33 20.71 2.39
CA LEU A 152 0.70 21.01 3.77
C LEU A 152 2.17 21.35 3.92
N SER A 153 3.07 20.73 3.16
CA SER A 153 4.51 21.07 3.22
C SER A 153 4.78 22.52 2.82
N VAL A 154 4.04 23.04 1.83
CA VAL A 154 4.14 24.47 1.43
C VAL A 154 3.59 25.39 2.53
N LEU A 155 2.45 25.02 3.14
CA LEU A 155 1.85 25.79 4.24
C LEU A 155 2.77 25.84 5.46
N VAL A 156 3.37 24.71 5.84
CA VAL A 156 4.33 24.62 6.94
C VAL A 156 5.56 25.48 6.64
N ALA A 157 6.09 25.41 5.41
CA ALA A 157 7.24 26.21 5.02
C ALA A 157 6.95 27.72 5.10
N ASP A 158 5.74 28.14 4.71
CA ASP A 158 5.30 29.55 4.90
C ASP A 158 5.21 29.93 6.36
N TYR A 159 4.66 29.05 7.20
CA TYR A 159 4.55 29.30 8.63
C TYR A 159 5.94 29.44 9.29
N VAL A 160 6.85 28.52 8.99
CA VAL A 160 8.23 28.54 9.50
C VAL A 160 8.98 29.80 9.05
N ARG A 161 8.91 30.16 7.74
CA ARG A 161 9.59 31.37 7.25
C ARG A 161 9.14 32.64 7.96
N ARG A 162 7.84 32.77 8.28
CA ARG A 162 7.29 33.90 9.04
C ARG A 162 7.87 33.95 10.45
N GLY A 163 7.94 32.79 11.13
CA GLY A 163 8.50 32.66 12.45
C GLY A 163 9.97 33.07 12.54
N VAL A 164 10.75 32.91 11.47
CA VAL A 164 12.17 33.29 11.40
C VAL A 164 12.42 34.64 10.74
N GLY A 165 11.35 35.37 10.36
CA GLY A 165 11.45 36.71 9.77
C GLY A 165 12.03 36.76 8.36
N ILE A 166 11.78 35.72 7.54
CA ILE A 166 12.13 35.68 6.11
C ILE A 166 10.95 36.24 5.29
N ASP A 167 11.22 37.08 4.29
CA ASP A 167 10.20 37.69 3.44
C ASP A 167 9.57 36.66 2.48
N ARG A 168 8.42 37.01 1.90
CA ARG A 168 7.78 36.18 0.90
C ARG A 168 8.58 36.16 -0.40
N TYR A 169 8.44 35.07 -1.15
CA TYR A 169 8.91 35.01 -2.53
C TYR A 169 8.15 36.01 -3.39
N LYS A 170 8.90 36.77 -4.19
CA LYS A 170 8.40 37.75 -5.18
C LYS A 170 8.88 37.32 -6.57
N PRO A 171 8.06 36.52 -7.29
CA PRO A 171 8.48 35.99 -8.59
C PRO A 171 8.57 37.09 -9.64
N ARG A 172 9.57 36.99 -10.53
CA ARG A 172 9.65 37.81 -11.73
C ARG A 172 8.64 37.33 -12.78
N PRO A 173 8.14 38.17 -13.68
CA PRO A 173 7.18 37.75 -14.71
C PRO A 173 7.65 36.54 -15.55
N GLU A 174 8.93 36.51 -15.93
CA GLU A 174 9.52 35.42 -16.68
C GLU A 174 9.58 34.11 -15.90
N GLU A 175 9.73 34.16 -14.59
CA GLU A 175 9.68 33.00 -13.72
C GLU A 175 8.24 32.43 -13.66
N VAL A 176 7.23 33.30 -13.56
CA VAL A 176 5.83 32.87 -13.61
C VAL A 176 5.53 32.12 -14.91
N GLU A 177 5.93 32.67 -16.06
CA GLU A 177 5.71 32.01 -17.35
C GLU A 177 6.53 30.73 -17.49
N ARG A 178 7.71 30.64 -16.88
CA ARG A 178 8.51 29.41 -16.80
C ARG A 178 7.73 28.28 -16.12
N TYR A 179 7.04 28.55 -15.00
CA TYR A 179 6.20 27.54 -14.35
C TYR A 179 5.03 27.10 -15.23
N VAL A 180 4.41 28.03 -15.97
CA VAL A 180 3.34 27.72 -16.94
C VAL A 180 3.83 26.76 -18.02
N GLU A 181 4.96 27.08 -18.64
CA GLU A 181 5.56 26.22 -19.68
C GLU A 181 5.93 24.85 -19.13
N GLU A 182 6.62 24.83 -17.99
CA GLU A 182 7.16 23.63 -17.38
C GLU A 182 6.07 22.64 -16.92
N ILE A 183 5.02 23.13 -16.25
CA ILE A 183 3.90 22.29 -15.81
C ILE A 183 3.12 21.75 -17.02
N GLY A 184 2.97 22.57 -18.08
CA GLY A 184 2.38 22.15 -19.34
C GLY A 184 3.18 21.06 -20.05
N LEU A 185 4.51 21.15 -20.05
CA LEU A 185 5.41 20.11 -20.55
C LEU A 185 5.36 18.85 -19.73
N TYR A 186 5.47 18.97 -18.40
CA TYR A 186 5.40 17.83 -17.49
C TYR A 186 4.11 17.04 -17.64
N ARG A 187 2.97 17.73 -17.83
CA ARG A 187 1.69 17.09 -18.12
C ARG A 187 1.75 16.18 -19.34
N ARG A 188 2.46 16.59 -20.41
CA ARG A 188 2.58 15.82 -21.65
C ARG A 188 3.51 14.62 -21.50
N VAL A 189 4.60 14.78 -20.77
CA VAL A 189 5.65 13.75 -20.63
C VAL A 189 5.31 12.72 -19.55
N ALA A 190 4.92 13.17 -18.36
CA ALA A 190 4.73 12.31 -17.20
C ALA A 190 3.26 12.22 -16.72
N GLY A 191 2.38 13.06 -17.23
CA GLY A 191 0.97 13.14 -16.86
C GLY A 191 0.74 13.67 -15.46
N LEU A 192 -0.38 14.39 -15.25
CA LEU A 192 -0.83 14.93 -13.97
C LEU A 192 -2.24 14.43 -13.65
N GLN A 193 -2.56 14.25 -12.36
CA GLN A 193 -3.94 13.92 -11.92
C GLN A 193 -4.88 15.10 -12.10
N TYR A 194 -4.37 16.30 -11.99
CA TYR A 194 -5.04 17.56 -12.23
C TYR A 194 -4.20 18.40 -13.18
N ALA A 195 -4.84 18.95 -14.18
CA ALA A 195 -4.19 19.83 -15.13
C ALA A 195 -4.72 21.26 -14.89
N PRO A 196 -4.02 22.07 -14.10
CA PRO A 196 -4.40 23.46 -13.88
C PRO A 196 -4.34 24.22 -15.21
N SER A 197 -5.17 25.22 -15.38
CA SER A 197 -5.08 26.16 -16.48
C SER A 197 -3.88 27.08 -16.30
N ASP A 198 -3.40 27.66 -17.39
CA ASP A 198 -2.28 28.62 -17.35
C ASP A 198 -2.55 29.78 -16.38
N GLN A 199 -3.81 30.23 -16.29
CA GLN A 199 -4.20 31.29 -15.37
C GLN A 199 -4.12 30.82 -13.90
N GLU A 200 -4.55 29.58 -13.61
CA GLU A 200 -4.39 29.02 -12.26
C GLU A 200 -2.93 28.91 -11.85
N ILE A 201 -2.06 28.52 -12.78
CA ILE A 201 -0.61 28.43 -12.51
C ILE A 201 -0.04 29.83 -12.24
N ARG A 202 -0.40 30.84 -13.05
CA ARG A 202 0.03 32.23 -12.83
C ARG A 202 -0.42 32.75 -11.46
N THR A 203 -1.71 32.58 -11.12
CA THR A 203 -2.24 32.98 -9.82
C THR A 203 -1.52 32.27 -8.67
N LEU A 204 -1.27 30.96 -8.81
CA LEU A 204 -0.57 30.19 -7.80
C LEU A 204 0.88 30.70 -7.59
N VAL A 205 1.65 30.83 -8.65
CA VAL A 205 3.09 31.24 -8.55
C VAL A 205 3.22 32.67 -8.04
N GLN A 206 2.37 33.58 -8.51
CA GLN A 206 2.40 35.00 -8.09
C GLN A 206 2.06 35.18 -6.60
N ASN A 207 1.23 34.31 -6.04
CA ASN A 207 0.74 34.44 -4.67
C ASN A 207 1.38 33.46 -3.68
N CYS A 208 2.03 32.38 -4.14
CA CYS A 208 2.71 31.44 -3.25
C CYS A 208 3.80 32.15 -2.43
N PRO A 209 3.74 32.04 -1.10
CA PRO A 209 4.66 32.79 -0.24
C PRO A 209 6.09 32.25 -0.20
N ILE A 210 6.31 31.02 -0.70
CA ILE A 210 7.64 30.40 -0.82
C ILE A 210 7.92 30.06 -2.29
N CYS A 211 9.17 29.93 -2.66
CA CYS A 211 9.57 29.41 -3.94
C CYS A 211 9.49 27.89 -3.92
N ILE A 212 8.58 27.33 -4.74
CA ILE A 212 8.48 25.89 -4.99
C ILE A 212 9.55 25.53 -6.01
N GLU A 213 10.68 25.03 -5.56
CA GLU A 213 11.82 24.61 -6.39
C GLU A 213 11.83 23.07 -6.52
N GLY A 214 12.71 22.49 -7.31
CA GLY A 214 12.78 21.05 -7.45
C GLY A 214 13.97 20.54 -8.23
N GLU A 215 14.20 19.23 -8.08
CA GLU A 215 15.22 18.52 -8.84
C GLU A 215 14.77 18.30 -10.30
N PRO A 216 15.68 18.31 -11.29
CA PRO A 216 15.36 17.92 -12.65
C PRO A 216 15.03 16.42 -12.70
N THR A 217 13.82 16.07 -13.12
CA THR A 217 13.36 14.68 -13.16
C THR A 217 13.18 14.14 -14.57
N GLU A 218 13.02 15.01 -15.57
CA GLU A 218 12.83 14.64 -16.96
C GLU A 218 14.02 15.11 -17.81
N GLU A 219 14.25 14.43 -18.92
CA GLU A 219 15.31 14.81 -19.87
C GLU A 219 14.91 16.03 -20.71
N GLU A 220 13.62 16.26 -20.85
CA GLU A 220 13.07 17.37 -21.62
C GLU A 220 13.37 18.71 -20.94
N GLU A 221 13.66 19.71 -21.76
CA GLU A 221 13.92 21.08 -21.34
C GLU A 221 12.80 22.03 -21.80
N VAL A 222 12.61 23.10 -21.08
CA VAL A 222 11.78 24.21 -21.53
C VAL A 222 12.44 24.91 -22.70
N SER A 223 11.65 25.50 -23.57
CA SER A 223 12.14 26.17 -24.79
C SER A 223 12.01 27.69 -24.75
N GLY A 224 10.99 28.20 -24.06
CA GLY A 224 10.68 29.62 -24.04
C GLY A 224 11.42 30.39 -22.95
N TYR A 225 11.36 29.92 -21.74
CA TYR A 225 11.88 30.62 -20.56
C TYR A 225 13.10 29.90 -19.99
N ARG A 226 14.22 30.03 -20.67
CA ARG A 226 15.51 29.38 -20.38
C ARG A 226 16.45 30.32 -19.63
N ASP A 227 17.44 29.71 -18.99
CA ASP A 227 18.61 30.40 -18.39
C ASP A 227 18.24 31.55 -17.44
N LEU A 228 17.16 31.34 -16.66
CA LEU A 228 16.71 32.30 -15.67
C LEU A 228 17.65 32.30 -14.45
N GLU A 229 18.09 33.47 -14.03
CA GLU A 229 19.09 33.67 -12.98
C GLU A 229 18.77 32.94 -11.67
N ARG A 230 17.48 32.89 -11.28
CA ARG A 230 17.05 32.31 -9.98
C ARG A 230 16.53 30.89 -10.09
N ILE A 231 16.55 30.28 -11.30
CA ILE A 231 16.16 28.90 -11.55
C ILE A 231 17.38 28.11 -12.06
N GLU A 232 17.77 27.07 -11.31
CA GLU A 232 19.07 26.39 -11.49
C GLU A 232 19.15 25.49 -12.73
N THR A 233 18.01 25.15 -13.35
CA THR A 233 17.98 24.18 -14.48
C THR A 233 16.96 24.54 -15.53
N ASN A 234 17.26 24.21 -16.79
CA ASN A 234 16.30 24.29 -17.90
C ASN A 234 15.45 23.02 -18.03
N ARG A 235 15.83 21.92 -17.39
CA ARG A 235 15.10 20.66 -17.40
C ARG A 235 13.83 20.76 -16.55
N ILE A 236 12.87 19.89 -16.87
CA ILE A 236 11.61 19.83 -16.16
C ILE A 236 11.80 19.29 -14.74
N ARG A 237 11.29 20.01 -13.75
CA ARG A 237 11.32 19.70 -12.34
C ARG A 237 9.99 19.07 -11.92
N GLY A 238 9.91 17.73 -11.89
CA GLY A 238 8.67 17.01 -11.61
C GLY A 238 8.08 17.33 -10.22
N GLY A 239 8.92 17.56 -9.20
CA GLY A 239 8.48 17.97 -7.87
C GLY A 239 7.70 19.29 -7.89
N VAL A 240 8.15 20.26 -8.66
CA VAL A 240 7.47 21.56 -8.84
C VAL A 240 6.08 21.36 -9.46
N ALA A 241 6.00 20.59 -10.54
CA ALA A 241 4.74 20.31 -11.22
C ALA A 241 3.74 19.58 -10.33
N LEU A 242 4.23 18.60 -9.55
CA LEU A 242 3.40 17.81 -8.64
C LEU A 242 2.85 18.66 -7.49
N VAL A 243 3.70 19.41 -6.79
CA VAL A 243 3.28 20.23 -5.65
C VAL A 243 2.33 21.33 -6.08
N SER A 244 2.61 21.98 -7.22
CA SER A 244 1.73 23.05 -7.74
C SER A 244 0.38 22.51 -8.21
N ALA A 245 0.35 21.46 -9.03
CA ALA A 245 -0.87 20.96 -9.66
C ALA A 245 -1.65 19.97 -8.76
N GLU A 246 -1.00 18.90 -8.31
CA GLU A 246 -1.65 17.84 -7.52
C GLU A 246 -1.72 18.19 -6.02
N GLY A 247 -0.80 19.01 -5.53
CA GLY A 247 -0.78 19.55 -4.18
C GLY A 247 -1.74 20.73 -4.04
N ILE A 248 -1.29 21.92 -4.37
CA ILE A 248 -2.02 23.16 -4.06
C ILE A 248 -3.32 23.27 -4.87
N ALA A 249 -3.24 23.23 -6.20
CA ALA A 249 -4.41 23.44 -7.04
C ALA A 249 -5.50 22.39 -6.83
N LEU A 250 -5.16 21.09 -6.88
CA LEU A 250 -6.11 20.00 -6.69
C LEU A 250 -6.69 19.92 -5.26
N LYS A 251 -5.84 20.15 -4.24
CA LYS A 251 -6.23 20.01 -2.82
C LYS A 251 -6.62 21.33 -2.16
N ARG A 252 -6.78 22.39 -2.93
CA ARG A 252 -7.24 23.71 -2.46
C ARG A 252 -8.32 23.66 -1.37
N PRO A 253 -9.45 22.90 -1.52
CA PRO A 253 -10.50 22.92 -0.49
C PRO A 253 -10.04 22.36 0.84
N LYS A 254 -9.12 21.37 0.84
CA LYS A 254 -8.53 20.83 2.07
C LYS A 254 -7.53 21.81 2.67
N LEU A 255 -6.67 22.38 1.83
CA LEU A 255 -5.68 23.36 2.28
C LEU A 255 -6.38 24.57 2.92
N LYS A 256 -7.45 25.07 2.32
CA LYS A 256 -8.25 26.17 2.89
C LYS A 256 -8.81 25.83 4.28
N LYS A 257 -9.27 24.57 4.50
CA LYS A 257 -9.72 24.15 5.83
C LYS A 257 -8.61 24.22 6.87
N HIS A 258 -7.37 23.79 6.53
CA HIS A 258 -6.24 23.88 7.42
C HIS A 258 -5.82 25.34 7.69
N VAL A 259 -5.78 26.18 6.65
CA VAL A 259 -5.51 27.62 6.77
C VAL A 259 -6.51 28.29 7.73
N SER A 260 -7.82 28.04 7.55
CA SER A 260 -8.87 28.60 8.42
C SER A 260 -8.81 28.06 9.85
N LYS A 261 -8.59 26.74 10.02
CA LYS A 261 -8.49 26.09 11.34
C LYS A 261 -7.30 26.60 12.15
N LEU A 262 -6.18 26.86 11.49
CA LEU A 262 -4.92 27.28 12.10
C LEU A 262 -4.73 28.80 12.14
N GLY A 263 -5.70 29.59 11.62
CA GLY A 263 -5.65 31.06 11.62
C GLY A 263 -4.47 31.65 10.83
N ILE A 264 -4.03 30.96 9.74
CA ILE A 264 -2.90 31.41 8.94
C ILE A 264 -3.37 32.43 7.90
N GLU A 265 -2.91 33.66 8.01
CA GLU A 265 -3.30 34.76 7.10
C GLU A 265 -2.52 34.70 5.76
N GLY A 266 -3.05 35.44 4.74
CA GLY A 266 -2.37 35.64 3.44
C GLY A 266 -2.48 34.46 2.47
N TRP A 267 -3.48 33.60 2.66
CA TRP A 267 -3.84 32.49 1.77
C TRP A 267 -5.20 32.67 1.10
N ASP A 268 -5.77 33.88 1.16
CA ASP A 268 -7.09 34.21 0.57
C ASP A 268 -7.14 34.02 -0.95
N TRP A 269 -5.97 34.14 -1.62
CA TRP A 269 -5.80 33.91 -3.05
C TRP A 269 -6.18 32.47 -3.49
N LEU A 270 -6.27 31.54 -2.54
CA LEU A 270 -6.80 30.21 -2.85
C LEU A 270 -8.25 30.26 -3.39
N ASP A 271 -9.02 31.31 -3.08
CA ASP A 271 -10.36 31.49 -3.61
C ASP A 271 -10.38 31.94 -5.08
N GLU A 272 -9.31 32.59 -5.54
CA GLU A 272 -9.15 33.04 -6.92
C GLU A 272 -8.77 31.89 -7.86
N LEU A 273 -8.21 30.78 -7.34
CA LEU A 273 -7.98 29.58 -8.12
C LEU A 273 -9.34 29.03 -8.55
N ALA A 274 -9.64 29.13 -9.84
CA ALA A 274 -10.97 28.87 -10.40
C ALA A 274 -11.55 27.53 -9.97
N SER A 275 -12.85 27.52 -9.71
CA SER A 275 -13.65 26.30 -9.49
C SER A 275 -13.86 25.53 -10.81
N GLY A 276 -12.78 25.38 -11.60
CA GLY A 276 -12.80 24.76 -12.92
C GLY A 276 -12.91 23.24 -12.93
N GLY A 277 -12.97 22.61 -11.76
CA GLY A 277 -13.32 21.20 -11.65
C GLY A 277 -14.82 21.07 -11.42
N LYS A 278 -15.59 20.57 -12.39
CA LYS A 278 -16.92 20.00 -12.14
C LYS A 278 -16.84 19.22 -10.83
N LYS A 279 -17.85 19.40 -9.96
CA LYS A 279 -18.10 18.51 -8.83
C LYS A 279 -18.26 17.09 -9.38
N ASP A 280 -17.15 16.39 -9.54
CA ASP A 280 -17.16 14.95 -9.76
C ASP A 280 -17.53 14.27 -8.43
N GLY A 281 -18.82 14.36 -8.12
CA GLY A 281 -19.51 13.40 -7.27
C GLY A 281 -19.74 12.10 -8.04
N GLY A 282 -18.89 11.82 -9.02
CA GLY A 282 -18.96 10.65 -9.87
C GLY A 282 -18.02 9.56 -9.36
N ALA A 283 -18.60 8.43 -9.17
CA ALA A 283 -18.14 7.11 -8.80
C ALA A 283 -16.65 6.80 -9.06
N SER A 284 -16.09 5.92 -8.23
CA SER A 284 -14.76 5.29 -8.36
C SER A 284 -14.44 4.77 -9.77
N SER A 285 -15.47 4.48 -10.58
CA SER A 285 -15.42 4.04 -11.98
C SER A 285 -14.66 5.00 -12.92
N GLU A 286 -14.87 6.33 -12.81
CA GLU A 286 -14.21 7.29 -13.71
C GLU A 286 -12.68 7.41 -13.47
N LYS A 287 -12.24 7.11 -12.25
CA LYS A 287 -10.82 7.17 -11.92
C LYS A 287 -10.03 6.07 -12.61
N PHE A 288 -10.60 4.87 -12.72
CA PHE A 288 -9.99 3.76 -13.45
C PHE A 288 -9.93 4.04 -14.96
N LEU A 289 -10.98 4.59 -15.53
CA LEU A 289 -10.99 5.01 -16.95
C LEU A 289 -9.90 6.05 -17.25
N ARG A 290 -9.70 7.03 -16.38
CA ARG A 290 -8.63 8.02 -16.55
C ARG A 290 -7.24 7.38 -16.52
N ASP A 291 -7.02 6.38 -15.66
CA ASP A 291 -5.73 5.67 -15.58
C ASP A 291 -5.50 4.80 -16.82
N ILE A 292 -6.54 4.16 -17.38
CA ILE A 292 -6.46 3.41 -18.64
C ILE A 292 -6.11 4.36 -19.80
N ILE A 293 -6.78 5.51 -19.89
CA ILE A 293 -6.50 6.54 -20.91
C ILE A 293 -5.07 7.07 -20.76
N ALA A 294 -4.55 7.17 -19.54
CA ALA A 294 -3.16 7.55 -19.27
C ALA A 294 -2.14 6.42 -19.52
N GLY A 295 -2.56 5.28 -20.09
CA GLY A 295 -1.69 4.17 -20.42
C GLY A 295 -1.23 3.34 -19.22
N ARG A 296 -1.95 3.36 -18.11
CA ARG A 296 -1.62 2.55 -16.92
C ARG A 296 -2.47 1.28 -16.89
N PRO A 297 -1.85 0.09 -16.95
CA PRO A 297 -2.58 -1.15 -16.81
C PRO A 297 -3.39 -1.21 -15.51
N VAL A 298 -4.65 -1.60 -15.65
CA VAL A 298 -5.54 -1.94 -14.53
C VAL A 298 -5.53 -3.45 -14.40
N PHE A 299 -5.15 -3.95 -13.23
CA PHE A 299 -5.04 -5.39 -12.98
C PHE A 299 -6.33 -5.98 -12.45
N SER A 300 -7.07 -5.20 -11.65
CA SER A 300 -8.33 -5.64 -11.07
C SER A 300 -9.27 -4.47 -10.79
N HIS A 301 -10.58 -4.73 -10.90
CA HIS A 301 -11.63 -3.76 -10.59
C HIS A 301 -12.01 -3.83 -9.09
N PRO A 302 -12.26 -2.70 -8.42
CA PRO A 302 -12.70 -2.70 -7.02
C PRO A 302 -14.15 -3.20 -6.88
N HIS A 303 -14.44 -3.79 -5.70
CA HIS A 303 -15.79 -4.17 -5.25
C HIS A 303 -16.59 -5.05 -6.23
N ARG A 304 -15.91 -5.84 -7.06
CA ARG A 304 -16.55 -6.72 -8.05
C ARG A 304 -15.85 -8.06 -8.14
N PRO A 305 -16.53 -9.13 -8.52
CA PRO A 305 -15.92 -10.40 -8.89
C PRO A 305 -14.76 -10.20 -9.89
N GLY A 306 -13.69 -10.95 -9.74
CA GLY A 306 -12.45 -10.79 -10.51
C GLY A 306 -11.48 -9.73 -9.93
N GLY A 307 -11.87 -8.99 -8.89
CA GLY A 307 -10.94 -8.19 -8.09
C GLY A 307 -10.08 -9.05 -7.15
N PHE A 308 -8.93 -8.54 -6.69
CA PHE A 308 -8.10 -9.23 -5.71
C PHE A 308 -8.86 -9.45 -4.41
N ARG A 309 -8.81 -10.67 -3.87
CA ARG A 309 -9.41 -11.02 -2.59
C ARG A 309 -8.50 -10.54 -1.45
N LEU A 310 -9.04 -9.68 -0.57
CA LEU A 310 -8.26 -9.07 0.52
C LEU A 310 -7.85 -10.12 1.55
N ARG A 311 -6.57 -10.16 1.88
CA ARG A 311 -6.01 -10.85 3.03
C ARG A 311 -5.13 -9.92 3.86
N TYR A 312 -5.25 -9.97 5.17
CA TYR A 312 -4.35 -9.22 6.04
C TYR A 312 -3.09 -10.04 6.34
N GLY A 313 -1.96 -9.36 6.33
CA GLY A 313 -0.66 -9.94 6.64
C GLY A 313 0.47 -9.01 6.24
N ARG A 314 1.69 -9.40 6.57
CA ARG A 314 2.90 -8.61 6.23
C ARG A 314 3.69 -9.32 5.16
N SER A 315 3.90 -8.67 4.03
CA SER A 315 4.96 -9.08 3.10
C SER A 315 6.32 -8.67 3.69
N ARG A 316 7.32 -9.54 3.51
CA ARG A 316 8.69 -9.27 3.97
C ARG A 316 9.38 -8.28 3.04
N ASN A 317 9.04 -7.00 3.20
CA ASN A 317 9.78 -5.94 2.53
C ASN A 317 10.08 -4.85 3.57
N THR A 318 11.32 -4.46 3.68
CA THR A 318 11.77 -3.50 4.68
C THR A 318 11.66 -2.07 4.15
N GLY A 319 11.07 -1.19 4.93
CA GLY A 319 11.14 0.26 4.73
C GLY A 319 10.15 0.88 3.75
N LEU A 320 9.36 0.08 3.00
CA LEU A 320 8.35 0.57 2.06
C LEU A 320 7.00 -0.13 2.30
N ALA A 321 5.89 0.59 2.08
CA ALA A 321 4.59 -0.05 1.98
C ALA A 321 4.63 -1.11 0.88
N ALA A 322 4.30 -2.35 1.21
CA ALA A 322 4.37 -3.48 0.29
C ALA A 322 3.04 -4.22 0.23
N CYS A 323 2.65 -4.60 -0.98
CA CYS A 323 1.54 -5.51 -1.21
C CYS A 323 2.06 -6.86 -1.69
N GLY A 324 1.56 -7.94 -1.07
CA GLY A 324 1.89 -9.31 -1.47
C GLY A 324 0.99 -9.82 -2.59
N PHE A 325 1.60 -10.40 -3.61
CA PHE A 325 0.91 -11.04 -4.74
C PHE A 325 1.44 -12.46 -4.93
N SER A 326 0.56 -13.38 -5.35
CA SER A 326 1.01 -14.72 -5.72
C SER A 326 1.98 -14.66 -6.91
N PRO A 327 3.11 -15.37 -6.88
CA PRO A 327 4.02 -15.48 -8.02
C PRO A 327 3.33 -15.99 -9.29
N ALA A 328 2.32 -16.84 -9.15
CA ALA A 328 1.51 -17.30 -10.27
C ALA A 328 0.74 -16.15 -10.94
N THR A 329 0.13 -15.27 -10.15
CA THR A 329 -0.54 -14.06 -10.65
C THR A 329 0.44 -13.15 -11.39
N MET A 330 1.64 -12.97 -10.86
CA MET A 330 2.67 -12.14 -11.49
C MET A 330 3.04 -12.67 -12.89
N VAL A 331 3.23 -13.98 -13.05
CA VAL A 331 3.52 -14.60 -14.34
C VAL A 331 2.36 -14.44 -15.32
N LEU A 332 1.12 -14.73 -14.89
CA LEU A 332 -0.03 -14.67 -15.78
C LEU A 332 -0.42 -13.26 -16.20
N LEU A 333 -0.08 -12.26 -15.40
CA LEU A 333 -0.18 -10.85 -15.77
C LEU A 333 1.04 -10.35 -16.56
N LYS A 334 1.80 -11.26 -17.17
CA LYS A 334 2.93 -10.98 -18.08
C LYS A 334 3.98 -10.04 -17.47
N ASP A 335 4.30 -10.26 -16.22
CA ASP A 335 5.31 -9.50 -15.45
C ASP A 335 5.05 -7.98 -15.32
N PHE A 336 3.84 -7.51 -15.61
CA PHE A 336 3.45 -6.13 -15.26
C PHE A 336 3.44 -5.90 -13.75
N LEU A 337 3.26 -6.95 -12.96
CA LEU A 337 3.41 -6.98 -11.50
C LEU A 337 4.78 -7.55 -11.10
N ALA A 338 5.87 -7.03 -11.63
CA ALA A 338 7.21 -7.47 -11.25
C ALA A 338 7.55 -7.05 -9.81
N ALA A 339 8.35 -7.86 -9.11
CA ALA A 339 8.79 -7.56 -7.75
C ALA A 339 9.48 -6.20 -7.67
N GLY A 340 9.12 -5.40 -6.67
CA GLY A 340 9.65 -4.06 -6.45
C GLY A 340 9.01 -2.97 -7.32
N THR A 341 8.15 -3.31 -8.29
CA THR A 341 7.39 -2.29 -9.03
C THR A 341 6.32 -1.67 -8.16
N GLN A 342 5.98 -0.42 -8.44
CA GLN A 342 4.95 0.26 -7.71
C GLN A 342 3.57 -0.06 -8.28
N VAL A 343 2.69 -0.50 -7.41
CA VAL A 343 1.28 -0.74 -7.68
C VAL A 343 0.44 0.19 -6.82
N LYS A 344 -0.64 0.71 -7.36
CA LYS A 344 -1.62 1.45 -6.57
C LYS A 344 -2.82 0.56 -6.31
N VAL A 345 -3.08 0.32 -5.04
CA VAL A 345 -4.27 -0.39 -4.58
C VAL A 345 -5.34 0.61 -4.16
N GLU A 346 -6.59 0.26 -4.42
CA GLU A 346 -7.71 1.13 -4.08
C GLU A 346 -7.90 1.27 -2.58
N GLN A 347 -7.73 0.17 -1.86
CA GLN A 347 -7.72 0.12 -0.41
C GLN A 347 -6.37 -0.44 0.05
N PRO A 348 -5.68 0.26 0.93
CA PRO A 348 -6.03 1.51 1.65
C PRO A 348 -5.92 2.80 0.82
N GLY A 349 -5.53 2.74 -0.46
CA GLY A 349 -5.53 3.89 -1.37
C GLY A 349 -4.15 4.46 -1.66
N LYS A 350 -3.08 3.87 -1.13
CA LYS A 350 -1.69 4.26 -1.41
C LYS A 350 -1.02 3.38 -2.47
N ALA A 351 0.08 3.87 -2.98
CA ALA A 351 1.00 3.06 -3.76
C ALA A 351 1.81 2.16 -2.83
N ALA A 352 2.08 0.94 -3.28
CA ALA A 352 2.87 -0.04 -2.55
C ALA A 352 3.80 -0.79 -3.51
N ALA A 353 4.93 -1.27 -3.01
CA ALA A 353 5.83 -2.11 -3.78
C ALA A 353 5.28 -3.54 -3.90
N VAL A 354 5.36 -4.11 -5.09
CA VAL A 354 4.99 -5.51 -5.33
C VAL A 354 5.99 -6.43 -4.66
N SER A 355 5.48 -7.34 -3.82
CA SER A 355 6.27 -8.37 -3.17
C SER A 355 5.68 -9.76 -3.47
N PRO A 356 6.46 -10.74 -3.93
CA PRO A 356 5.97 -12.10 -4.15
C PRO A 356 5.66 -12.77 -2.80
N VAL A 357 4.49 -13.41 -2.71
CA VAL A 357 4.06 -14.16 -1.52
C VAL A 357 3.44 -15.49 -1.98
N SER A 358 4.03 -16.60 -1.56
CA SER A 358 3.61 -17.95 -1.95
C SER A 358 2.58 -18.58 -0.99
N SER A 359 2.28 -17.94 0.15
CA SER A 359 1.34 -18.45 1.14
C SER A 359 -0.11 -17.99 0.94
N ILE A 360 -0.38 -17.28 -0.16
CA ILE A 360 -1.72 -16.82 -0.54
C ILE A 360 -2.18 -17.52 -1.80
N GLU A 361 -3.50 -17.58 -2.00
CA GLU A 361 -4.08 -18.24 -3.16
C GLU A 361 -3.76 -17.50 -4.46
N GLY A 362 -3.34 -18.26 -5.44
CA GLY A 362 -3.09 -17.78 -6.79
C GLY A 362 -4.36 -17.56 -7.62
N PRO A 363 -4.20 -17.23 -8.90
CA PRO A 363 -5.31 -16.95 -9.80
C PRO A 363 -6.07 -18.24 -10.18
N THR A 364 -7.38 -18.11 -10.36
CA THR A 364 -8.23 -19.15 -10.95
C THR A 364 -8.50 -18.79 -12.40
N VAL A 365 -8.19 -19.72 -13.30
CA VAL A 365 -8.19 -19.49 -14.74
C VAL A 365 -8.98 -20.57 -15.49
N ARG A 366 -9.55 -20.16 -16.62
CA ARG A 366 -10.12 -21.09 -17.60
C ARG A 366 -9.10 -21.35 -18.70
N LEU A 367 -8.82 -22.62 -18.94
CA LEU A 367 -7.90 -23.09 -19.96
C LEU A 367 -8.58 -23.24 -21.33
N LEU A 368 -7.79 -23.46 -22.39
CA LEU A 368 -8.25 -23.68 -23.76
C LEU A 368 -9.22 -24.86 -23.89
N ASN A 369 -9.04 -25.92 -23.09
CA ASN A 369 -9.93 -27.08 -23.06
C ASN A 369 -11.24 -26.84 -22.28
N GLY A 370 -11.39 -25.66 -21.68
CA GLY A 370 -12.53 -25.26 -20.86
C GLY A 370 -12.38 -25.53 -19.36
N ASP A 371 -11.39 -26.29 -18.94
CA ASP A 371 -11.16 -26.63 -17.53
C ASP A 371 -10.91 -25.36 -16.69
N LEU A 372 -11.51 -25.32 -15.50
CA LEU A 372 -11.28 -24.29 -14.51
C LEU A 372 -10.28 -24.79 -13.47
N VAL A 373 -9.13 -24.14 -13.40
CA VAL A 373 -8.04 -24.53 -12.51
C VAL A 373 -7.55 -23.35 -11.69
N ARG A 374 -7.13 -23.62 -10.45
CA ARG A 374 -6.40 -22.64 -9.64
C ARG A 374 -4.90 -22.91 -9.77
N ILE A 375 -4.14 -21.87 -9.97
CA ILE A 375 -2.69 -21.95 -10.18
C ILE A 375 -2.03 -21.26 -8.99
N ASP A 376 -1.43 -22.04 -8.09
CA ASP A 376 -0.85 -21.53 -6.84
C ASP A 376 0.68 -21.36 -6.90
N SER A 377 1.34 -21.93 -7.91
CA SER A 377 2.80 -21.85 -8.03
C SER A 377 3.26 -21.17 -9.32
N GLN A 378 4.45 -20.55 -9.26
CA GLN A 378 5.11 -20.00 -10.45
C GLN A 378 5.32 -21.06 -11.53
N LYS A 379 5.72 -22.29 -11.13
CA LYS A 379 5.99 -23.39 -12.06
C LYS A 379 4.74 -23.81 -12.84
N GLU A 380 3.60 -23.90 -12.17
CA GLU A 380 2.32 -24.18 -12.82
C GLU A 380 1.91 -23.04 -13.75
N ALA A 381 2.08 -21.79 -13.31
CA ALA A 381 1.77 -20.63 -14.14
C ALA A 381 2.61 -20.61 -15.42
N GLU A 382 3.91 -20.88 -15.33
CA GLU A 382 4.79 -21.00 -16.50
C GLU A 382 4.38 -22.13 -17.45
N ALA A 383 3.89 -23.26 -16.92
CA ALA A 383 3.42 -24.37 -17.72
C ALA A 383 2.11 -24.04 -18.49
N HIS A 384 1.18 -23.35 -17.83
CA HIS A 384 -0.15 -23.08 -18.38
C HIS A 384 -0.33 -21.71 -19.03
N LYS A 385 0.64 -20.78 -18.94
CA LYS A 385 0.49 -19.38 -19.40
C LYS A 385 0.00 -19.21 -20.84
N ASN A 386 0.29 -20.16 -21.71
CA ASN A 386 -0.13 -20.14 -23.11
C ASN A 386 -1.49 -20.83 -23.34
N GLU A 387 -2.02 -21.53 -22.35
CA GLU A 387 -3.28 -22.24 -22.39
C GLU A 387 -4.42 -21.45 -21.75
N VAL A 388 -4.10 -20.38 -21.00
CA VAL A 388 -5.08 -19.53 -20.32
C VAL A 388 -5.86 -18.71 -21.33
N VAL A 389 -7.18 -18.92 -21.38
CA VAL A 389 -8.12 -18.12 -22.19
C VAL A 389 -8.68 -16.95 -21.40
N LYS A 390 -8.97 -17.18 -20.12
CA LYS A 390 -9.60 -16.17 -19.26
C LYS A 390 -9.11 -16.34 -17.82
N ILE A 391 -8.77 -15.24 -17.18
CA ILE A 391 -8.58 -15.17 -15.74
C ILE A 391 -9.94 -14.87 -15.11
N ILE A 392 -10.48 -15.81 -14.34
CA ILE A 392 -11.77 -15.68 -13.67
C ILE A 392 -11.60 -14.92 -12.36
N ASP A 393 -10.56 -15.26 -11.59
CA ASP A 393 -10.18 -14.60 -10.35
C ASP A 393 -8.66 -14.39 -10.34
N VAL A 394 -8.22 -13.20 -9.97
CA VAL A 394 -6.78 -12.85 -9.96
C VAL A 394 -6.03 -13.33 -8.72
N GLY A 395 -6.72 -13.99 -7.81
CA GLY A 395 -6.17 -14.50 -6.56
C GLY A 395 -6.26 -13.50 -5.40
N GLU A 396 -5.50 -13.77 -4.36
CA GLU A 396 -5.46 -12.96 -3.16
C GLU A 396 -4.41 -11.85 -3.25
N ILE A 397 -4.64 -10.78 -2.51
CA ILE A 397 -3.69 -9.71 -2.24
C ILE A 397 -3.44 -9.62 -0.74
N LEU A 398 -2.17 -9.61 -0.33
CA LEU A 398 -1.79 -9.47 1.07
C LEU A 398 -1.45 -8.02 1.37
N ILE A 399 -2.22 -7.40 2.29
CA ILE A 399 -2.04 -6.01 2.70
C ILE A 399 -1.93 -5.96 4.22
N SER A 400 -1.01 -5.14 4.73
CA SER A 400 -0.90 -4.91 6.17
C SER A 400 -2.11 -4.16 6.70
N PHE A 401 -2.68 -4.59 7.82
CA PHE A 401 -3.74 -3.81 8.49
C PHE A 401 -3.23 -2.43 8.93
N GLY A 402 -1.94 -2.30 9.26
CA GLY A 402 -1.29 -1.03 9.57
C GLY A 402 -1.40 -0.01 8.43
N ASP A 403 -1.36 -0.47 7.16
CA ASP A 403 -1.52 0.41 6.00
C ASP A 403 -2.93 1.03 5.94
N PHE A 404 -3.95 0.34 6.44
CA PHE A 404 -5.30 0.90 6.55
C PHE A 404 -5.36 1.97 7.64
N LEU A 405 -4.80 1.69 8.82
CA LEU A 405 -4.77 2.62 9.94
C LEU A 405 -3.97 3.88 9.61
N GLU A 406 -2.80 3.74 9.00
CA GLU A 406 -1.98 4.87 8.56
C GLU A 406 -2.66 5.78 7.53
N ASN A 407 -3.64 5.26 6.83
CA ASN A 407 -4.42 6.01 5.84
C ASN A 407 -5.79 6.47 6.34
N ASN A 408 -6.06 6.38 7.63
CA ASN A 408 -7.38 6.66 8.23
C ASN A 408 -8.51 5.93 7.48
N ARG A 409 -8.29 4.66 7.18
CA ARG A 409 -9.28 3.78 6.56
C ARG A 409 -9.74 2.76 7.59
N THR A 410 -11.03 2.55 7.66
CA THR A 410 -11.60 1.44 8.43
C THR A 410 -11.12 0.12 7.83
N LEU A 411 -10.90 -0.87 8.69
CA LEU A 411 -10.58 -2.21 8.25
C LEU A 411 -11.78 -2.80 7.51
N ALA A 412 -11.53 -3.31 6.30
CA ALA A 412 -12.53 -4.03 5.53
C ALA A 412 -12.52 -5.51 5.93
N PRO A 413 -13.64 -6.24 5.83
CA PRO A 413 -13.67 -7.67 6.09
C PRO A 413 -12.68 -8.41 5.18
N SER A 414 -11.79 -9.22 5.76
CA SER A 414 -10.81 -10.02 4.99
C SER A 414 -11.39 -11.33 4.50
N SER A 415 -10.66 -12.01 3.62
CA SER A 415 -10.95 -13.41 3.27
C SER A 415 -10.88 -14.29 4.50
N TYR A 416 -11.82 -15.24 4.60
CA TYR A 416 -11.79 -16.31 5.60
C TYR A 416 -10.74 -17.33 5.20
N CYS A 417 -9.68 -17.44 5.99
CA CYS A 417 -8.51 -18.24 5.70
C CYS A 417 -8.20 -19.21 6.84
N PHE A 418 -7.25 -20.12 6.60
CA PHE A 418 -6.87 -21.13 7.59
C PHE A 418 -6.45 -20.50 8.93
N GLU A 419 -5.66 -19.43 8.92
CA GLU A 419 -5.17 -18.79 10.14
C GLU A 419 -6.31 -18.19 10.99
N TRP A 420 -7.37 -17.69 10.35
CA TRP A 420 -8.56 -17.23 11.07
C TRP A 420 -9.32 -18.43 11.64
N TRP A 421 -9.59 -19.43 10.82
CA TRP A 421 -10.26 -20.65 11.26
C TRP A 421 -9.50 -21.34 12.40
N ALA A 422 -8.19 -21.42 12.32
CA ALA A 422 -7.32 -21.99 13.35
C ALA A 422 -7.46 -21.22 14.68
N ALA A 423 -7.50 -19.89 14.64
CA ALA A 423 -7.71 -19.08 15.83
C ALA A 423 -9.10 -19.32 16.45
N GLU A 424 -10.16 -19.45 15.65
CA GLU A 424 -11.50 -19.80 16.15
C GLU A 424 -11.54 -21.22 16.75
N LEU A 425 -10.82 -22.18 16.16
CA LEU A 425 -10.69 -23.53 16.69
C LEU A 425 -9.92 -23.56 18.01
N GLU A 426 -8.80 -22.84 18.12
CA GLU A 426 -8.05 -22.68 19.38
C GLU A 426 -8.91 -22.04 20.48
N GLU A 427 -9.68 -21.00 20.14
CA GLU A 427 -10.57 -20.33 21.07
C GLU A 427 -11.67 -21.28 21.57
N ALA A 428 -12.16 -22.20 20.72
CA ALA A 428 -13.09 -23.25 21.08
C ALA A 428 -12.45 -24.40 21.89
N GLY A 429 -11.10 -24.42 22.03
CA GLY A 429 -10.35 -25.43 22.76
C GLY A 429 -9.84 -26.60 21.93
N GLY A 430 -9.87 -26.49 20.59
CA GLY A 430 -9.28 -27.46 19.67
C GLY A 430 -7.82 -27.15 19.34
N ASP A 431 -7.11 -28.12 18.76
CA ASP A 431 -5.73 -27.98 18.29
C ASP A 431 -5.72 -27.92 16.74
N PRO A 432 -5.32 -26.79 16.13
CA PRO A 432 -5.27 -26.67 14.68
C PRO A 432 -3.99 -27.24 14.05
N SER A 433 -3.06 -27.78 14.82
CA SER A 433 -1.78 -28.28 14.34
C SER A 433 -1.95 -29.37 13.29
N GLY A 434 -1.39 -29.16 12.10
CA GLY A 434 -1.44 -30.13 10.99
C GLY A 434 -2.77 -30.17 10.24
N LEU A 435 -3.70 -29.26 10.53
CA LEU A 435 -5.02 -29.20 9.92
C LEU A 435 -5.10 -28.27 8.68
N GLU A 436 -3.99 -27.77 8.14
CA GLU A 436 -3.99 -26.92 6.95
C GLU A 436 -4.58 -27.63 5.71
N ARG A 437 -4.47 -28.96 5.68
CA ARG A 437 -5.02 -29.82 4.63
C ARG A 437 -5.66 -31.04 5.26
N ILE A 438 -6.97 -31.04 5.29
CA ILE A 438 -7.77 -32.12 5.90
C ILE A 438 -8.78 -32.66 4.90
N GLY A 439 -9.33 -33.85 5.18
CA GLY A 439 -10.43 -34.41 4.43
C GLY A 439 -11.76 -33.72 4.76
N PHE A 440 -12.70 -33.74 3.80
CA PHE A 440 -14.02 -33.12 3.99
C PHE A 440 -14.77 -33.69 5.21
N GLY A 441 -14.75 -35.02 5.40
CA GLY A 441 -15.38 -35.66 6.57
C GLY A 441 -14.82 -35.14 7.89
N GLU A 442 -13.50 -35.04 8.00
CA GLU A 442 -12.83 -34.51 9.18
C GLU A 442 -13.20 -33.03 9.44
N ALA A 443 -13.29 -32.22 8.35
CA ALA A 443 -13.71 -30.83 8.46
C ALA A 443 -15.12 -30.69 9.04
N ILE A 444 -16.03 -31.59 8.65
CA ILE A 444 -17.41 -31.64 9.20
C ILE A 444 -17.39 -32.04 10.67
N GLU A 445 -16.65 -33.08 11.03
CA GLU A 445 -16.54 -33.56 12.42
C GLU A 445 -15.98 -32.45 13.35
N ILE A 446 -14.95 -31.76 12.91
CA ILE A 446 -14.38 -30.64 13.67
C ILE A 446 -15.42 -29.51 13.84
N SER A 447 -16.09 -29.10 12.76
CA SER A 447 -17.10 -28.04 12.80
C SER A 447 -18.26 -28.40 13.73
N GLN A 448 -18.73 -29.64 13.70
CA GLN A 448 -19.82 -30.10 14.57
C GLN A 448 -19.38 -30.21 16.03
N ARG A 449 -18.19 -30.76 16.28
CA ARG A 449 -17.64 -30.98 17.63
C ARG A 449 -17.35 -29.68 18.37
N TRP A 450 -16.68 -28.75 17.69
CA TRP A 450 -16.18 -27.53 18.27
C TRP A 450 -17.07 -26.30 18.03
N LYS A 451 -18.15 -26.46 17.25
CA LYS A 451 -19.06 -25.37 16.87
C LYS A 451 -18.37 -24.23 16.11
N VAL A 452 -17.28 -24.54 15.42
CA VAL A 452 -16.55 -23.60 14.56
C VAL A 452 -17.08 -23.66 13.12
N PRO A 453 -16.87 -22.62 12.30
CA PRO A 453 -17.28 -22.63 10.90
C PRO A 453 -16.61 -23.75 10.11
N LEU A 454 -17.20 -24.07 8.95
CA LEU A 454 -16.61 -25.00 8.01
C LEU A 454 -15.20 -24.54 7.58
N HIS A 455 -14.27 -25.49 7.51
CA HIS A 455 -12.88 -25.20 7.14
C HIS A 455 -12.80 -24.44 5.81
N PRO A 456 -11.96 -23.38 5.70
CA PRO A 456 -11.91 -22.50 4.54
C PRO A 456 -11.67 -23.21 3.20
N MET A 457 -10.98 -24.34 3.23
CA MET A 457 -10.70 -25.16 2.03
C MET A 457 -11.99 -25.66 1.34
N PHE A 458 -13.09 -25.78 2.09
CA PHE A 458 -14.37 -26.28 1.60
C PHE A 458 -15.44 -25.20 1.47
N THR A 459 -15.05 -23.92 1.46
CA THR A 459 -15.94 -22.78 1.26
C THR A 459 -15.78 -22.21 -0.14
N TYR A 460 -16.86 -21.63 -0.68
CA TYR A 460 -16.91 -21.00 -2.00
C TYR A 460 -17.35 -19.54 -1.90
N LEU A 461 -17.36 -18.82 -3.01
CA LEU A 461 -17.74 -17.40 -3.08
C LEU A 461 -19.26 -17.22 -3.15
N TRP A 462 -20.00 -17.78 -2.20
CA TRP A 462 -21.47 -17.75 -2.19
C TRP A 462 -22.06 -16.33 -2.23
N HIS A 463 -21.36 -15.35 -1.71
CA HIS A 463 -21.77 -13.95 -1.74
C HIS A 463 -21.65 -13.30 -3.13
N ASP A 464 -21.03 -13.94 -4.11
CA ASP A 464 -20.96 -13.49 -5.50
C ASP A 464 -22.15 -13.98 -6.34
N LEU A 465 -22.98 -14.89 -5.82
CA LEU A 465 -24.20 -15.32 -6.47
C LEU A 465 -25.43 -14.54 -5.97
N SER A 466 -26.33 -14.21 -6.90
CA SER A 466 -27.69 -13.83 -6.52
C SER A 466 -28.47 -15.03 -6.00
N ILE A 467 -29.52 -14.77 -5.23
CA ILE A 467 -30.45 -15.81 -4.74
C ILE A 467 -31.03 -16.65 -5.90
N ASP A 468 -31.38 -15.98 -6.99
CA ASP A 468 -31.94 -16.65 -8.16
C ASP A 468 -30.93 -17.54 -8.87
N GLN A 469 -29.68 -17.13 -8.98
CA GLN A 469 -28.60 -17.95 -9.50
C GLN A 469 -28.34 -19.16 -8.60
N PHE A 470 -28.36 -18.96 -7.28
CA PHE A 470 -28.22 -20.04 -6.30
C PHE A 470 -29.36 -21.08 -6.46
N ARG A 471 -30.61 -20.61 -6.49
CA ARG A 471 -31.78 -21.50 -6.66
C ARG A 471 -31.72 -22.28 -7.97
N LYS A 472 -31.37 -21.60 -9.06
CA LYS A 472 -31.22 -22.23 -10.36
C LYS A 472 -30.11 -23.30 -10.37
N LEU A 473 -28.94 -22.98 -9.79
CA LEU A 473 -27.86 -23.96 -9.67
C LEU A 473 -28.30 -25.18 -8.85
N ARG A 474 -28.97 -24.96 -7.70
CA ARG A 474 -29.50 -26.03 -6.84
C ARG A 474 -30.49 -26.90 -7.56
N GLU A 475 -31.42 -26.34 -8.35
CA GLU A 475 -32.40 -27.05 -9.15
C GLU A 475 -31.72 -27.90 -10.24
N VAL A 476 -30.79 -27.32 -11.01
CA VAL A 476 -30.12 -28.04 -12.10
C VAL A 476 -29.24 -29.17 -11.53
N VAL A 477 -28.53 -28.94 -10.42
CA VAL A 477 -27.73 -30.01 -9.78
C VAL A 477 -28.60 -31.17 -9.34
N SER A 478 -29.79 -30.92 -8.80
CA SER A 478 -30.71 -31.98 -8.35
C SER A 478 -31.43 -32.68 -9.49
N SER A 479 -31.83 -31.96 -10.54
CA SER A 479 -32.66 -32.51 -11.63
C SER A 479 -31.87 -33.13 -12.77
N GLU A 480 -30.72 -32.54 -13.12
CA GLU A 480 -29.90 -32.93 -14.28
C GLU A 480 -28.53 -33.49 -13.89
N GLY A 481 -28.09 -33.26 -12.64
CA GLY A 481 -26.83 -33.74 -12.12
C GLY A 481 -26.80 -35.29 -12.03
N ARG A 482 -25.60 -35.85 -12.14
CA ARG A 482 -25.33 -37.28 -11.94
C ARG A 482 -24.05 -37.43 -11.12
N LEU A 483 -24.08 -38.35 -10.16
CA LEU A 483 -22.90 -38.72 -9.39
C LEU A 483 -22.39 -40.09 -9.88
N GLU A 484 -21.23 -40.09 -10.53
CA GLU A 484 -20.59 -41.30 -11.07
C GLU A 484 -19.17 -41.40 -10.49
N ASP A 485 -18.86 -42.48 -9.80
CA ASP A 485 -17.54 -42.73 -9.17
C ASP A 485 -17.00 -41.58 -8.32
N GLY A 486 -17.89 -40.88 -7.59
CA GLY A 486 -17.52 -39.74 -6.75
C GLY A 486 -17.36 -38.39 -7.47
N VAL A 487 -17.51 -38.38 -8.81
CA VAL A 487 -17.46 -37.18 -9.65
C VAL A 487 -18.89 -36.72 -9.96
N LEU A 488 -19.17 -35.45 -9.73
CA LEU A 488 -20.45 -34.83 -10.08
C LEU A 488 -20.41 -34.35 -11.53
N ILE A 489 -21.30 -34.89 -12.36
CA ILE A 489 -21.45 -34.55 -13.77
C ILE A 489 -22.62 -33.59 -13.92
N LEU A 490 -22.38 -32.42 -14.49
CA LEU A 490 -23.35 -31.36 -14.68
C LEU A 490 -23.44 -30.90 -16.15
N PRO A 491 -24.57 -30.34 -16.59
CA PRO A 491 -24.67 -29.72 -17.90
C PRO A 491 -23.88 -28.39 -17.97
N SER A 492 -23.45 -28.01 -19.16
CA SER A 492 -22.69 -26.78 -19.42
C SER A 492 -23.43 -25.49 -19.01
N SER A 493 -24.75 -25.55 -18.82
CA SER A 493 -25.54 -24.40 -18.31
C SER A 493 -25.17 -23.95 -16.90
N THR A 494 -24.46 -24.77 -16.13
CA THR A 494 -23.99 -24.47 -14.77
C THR A 494 -22.63 -23.75 -14.74
N MET A 495 -21.92 -23.68 -15.87
CA MET A 495 -20.53 -23.16 -15.94
C MET A 495 -20.39 -21.77 -15.31
N GLU A 496 -21.26 -20.84 -15.65
CA GLU A 496 -21.17 -19.46 -15.14
C GLU A 496 -21.28 -19.40 -13.61
N ALA A 497 -22.20 -20.16 -13.03
CA ALA A 497 -22.36 -20.22 -11.58
C ALA A 497 -21.19 -20.90 -10.88
N LEU A 498 -20.64 -21.97 -11.46
CA LEU A 498 -19.47 -22.66 -10.91
C LEU A 498 -18.19 -21.79 -11.01
N GLU A 499 -18.02 -21.05 -12.11
CA GLU A 499 -16.93 -20.08 -12.24
C GLU A 499 -17.06 -18.95 -11.21
N ALA A 500 -18.26 -18.41 -10.99
CA ALA A 500 -18.49 -17.36 -10.00
C ALA A 500 -18.17 -17.84 -8.57
N LEU A 501 -18.47 -19.10 -8.26
CA LEU A 501 -18.14 -19.73 -6.98
C LEU A 501 -16.67 -20.15 -6.86
N LEU A 502 -15.90 -20.16 -7.94
CA LEU A 502 -14.57 -20.75 -8.07
C LEU A 502 -14.55 -22.25 -7.77
N VAL A 503 -15.59 -22.98 -8.16
CA VAL A 503 -15.64 -24.44 -8.10
C VAL A 503 -14.79 -25.00 -9.24
N LEU A 504 -13.65 -25.59 -8.90
CA LEU A 504 -12.74 -26.19 -9.88
C LEU A 504 -13.44 -27.34 -10.59
N HIS A 505 -13.31 -27.44 -11.93
CA HIS A 505 -14.00 -28.43 -12.73
C HIS A 505 -13.30 -28.71 -14.06
N ARG A 506 -13.58 -29.85 -14.64
CA ARG A 506 -13.14 -30.25 -15.98
C ARG A 506 -14.30 -30.16 -16.96
N VAL A 507 -14.00 -29.80 -18.19
CA VAL A 507 -15.02 -29.74 -19.26
C VAL A 507 -14.79 -30.85 -20.28
N ARG A 508 -15.82 -31.63 -20.52
CA ARG A 508 -15.81 -32.74 -21.51
C ARG A 508 -16.99 -32.58 -22.46
N GLY A 509 -16.76 -31.88 -23.55
CA GLY A 509 -17.82 -31.54 -24.50
C GLY A 509 -18.84 -30.58 -23.87
N MET A 510 -20.08 -31.03 -23.70
CA MET A 510 -21.16 -30.28 -23.07
C MET A 510 -21.36 -30.65 -21.59
N ARG A 511 -20.45 -31.37 -20.99
CA ARG A 511 -20.54 -31.83 -19.60
C ARG A 511 -19.43 -31.16 -18.77
N ILE A 512 -19.74 -30.85 -17.53
CA ILE A 512 -18.83 -30.36 -16.53
C ILE A 512 -18.67 -31.45 -15.48
N GLU A 513 -17.43 -31.75 -15.13
CA GLU A 513 -17.06 -32.76 -14.14
C GLU A 513 -16.45 -32.04 -12.94
N VAL A 514 -17.06 -32.19 -11.76
CA VAL A 514 -16.56 -31.64 -10.49
C VAL A 514 -16.06 -32.80 -9.65
N ASP A 515 -14.75 -32.82 -9.41
CA ASP A 515 -14.13 -33.74 -8.47
C ASP A 515 -14.46 -33.28 -7.02
N ASP A 516 -14.56 -34.21 -6.07
CA ASP A 516 -14.83 -33.93 -4.65
C ASP A 516 -16.04 -32.98 -4.39
N PRO A 517 -17.25 -33.30 -4.92
CA PRO A 517 -18.40 -32.40 -4.88
C PRO A 517 -19.08 -32.29 -3.50
N GLN A 518 -18.61 -32.99 -2.47
CA GLN A 518 -19.30 -33.13 -1.19
C GLN A 518 -19.57 -31.80 -0.53
N SER A 519 -18.60 -30.89 -0.55
CA SER A 519 -18.76 -29.54 0.02
C SER A 519 -19.76 -28.68 -0.76
N LEU A 520 -19.79 -28.81 -2.09
CA LEU A 520 -20.75 -28.13 -2.95
C LEU A 520 -22.16 -28.65 -2.68
N LEU A 521 -22.34 -29.99 -2.64
CA LEU A 521 -23.62 -30.62 -2.36
C LEU A 521 -24.15 -30.27 -0.96
N LEU A 522 -23.28 -30.27 0.07
CA LEU A 522 -23.64 -29.85 1.41
C LEU A 522 -24.19 -28.41 1.41
N CYS A 523 -23.44 -27.48 0.79
CA CYS A 523 -23.81 -26.07 0.76
C CYS A 523 -25.08 -25.79 -0.06
N LEU A 524 -25.34 -26.60 -1.08
CA LEU A 524 -26.60 -26.57 -1.86
C LEU A 524 -27.76 -27.27 -1.16
N GLY A 525 -27.52 -27.93 -0.01
CA GLY A 525 -28.54 -28.73 0.68
C GLY A 525 -29.07 -29.90 -0.17
N ILE A 526 -28.15 -30.60 -0.81
CA ILE A 526 -28.44 -31.76 -1.67
C ILE A 526 -27.84 -33.02 -1.05
N ASP A 527 -28.66 -34.02 -0.89
CA ASP A 527 -28.21 -35.36 -0.43
C ASP A 527 -27.41 -36.04 -1.55
N PRO A 528 -26.17 -36.49 -1.30
CA PRO A 528 -25.40 -37.25 -2.28
C PRO A 528 -26.11 -38.53 -2.76
N GLU A 529 -26.94 -39.18 -1.90
CA GLU A 529 -27.72 -40.34 -2.26
C GLU A 529 -28.90 -39.94 -3.14
N GLY A 530 -28.69 -40.02 -4.47
CA GLY A 530 -29.70 -39.73 -5.50
C GLY A 530 -29.94 -38.24 -5.75
N LEU A 531 -29.04 -37.36 -5.31
CA LEU A 531 -29.07 -35.91 -5.53
C LEU A 531 -30.41 -35.24 -5.14
N ARG A 532 -31.00 -35.70 -4.03
CA ARG A 532 -32.30 -35.20 -3.57
C ARG A 532 -32.16 -33.88 -2.82
N LEU A 533 -33.11 -32.99 -3.06
CA LEU A 533 -33.19 -31.73 -2.30
C LEU A 533 -33.58 -32.02 -0.87
N LYS A 534 -32.83 -31.46 0.10
CA LYS A 534 -33.26 -31.41 1.50
C LYS A 534 -34.44 -30.44 1.60
N GLU A 535 -35.55 -30.90 2.20
CA GLU A 535 -36.71 -30.05 2.45
C GLU A 535 -36.41 -29.01 3.54
N TYR A 536 -36.98 -27.83 3.38
CA TYR A 536 -36.91 -26.79 4.41
C TYR A 536 -37.82 -27.20 5.57
N GLY A 537 -37.23 -27.54 6.72
CA GLY A 537 -38.00 -27.65 7.94
C GLY A 537 -38.49 -26.24 8.36
N GLU A 538 -39.81 -26.04 8.35
CA GLU A 538 -40.44 -24.79 8.90
C GLU A 538 -40.29 -24.67 10.44
N GLY A 539 -39.49 -25.51 11.11
CA GLY A 539 -39.56 -25.80 12.51
C GLY A 539 -38.43 -25.40 13.45
N ASP A 540 -37.27 -24.95 13.00
CA ASP A 540 -36.13 -24.73 13.93
C ASP A 540 -35.63 -23.27 13.95
N ALA A 541 -36.53 -22.35 14.29
CA ALA A 541 -36.19 -20.95 14.55
C ALA A 541 -35.78 -20.66 16.02
N ASN A 542 -35.58 -21.69 16.85
CA ASN A 542 -35.46 -21.49 18.30
C ASN A 542 -34.29 -22.23 18.97
N ASP A 543 -33.15 -22.39 18.37
CA ASP A 543 -31.94 -22.75 19.12
C ASP A 543 -30.64 -22.30 18.44
N SER A 544 -30.44 -20.99 18.36
CA SER A 544 -29.11 -20.41 18.21
C SER A 544 -28.89 -19.50 19.41
N GLY A 545 -28.18 -20.09 20.38
CA GLY A 545 -27.80 -19.40 21.61
C GLY A 545 -27.10 -18.09 21.33
N ASP A 546 -27.52 -17.07 22.01
CA ASP A 546 -26.93 -15.74 22.17
C ASP A 546 -25.39 -15.82 22.34
N GLY A 547 -24.70 -15.40 21.36
CA GLY A 547 -23.31 -14.94 21.40
C GLY A 547 -23.26 -13.54 20.81
N ALA A 548 -23.97 -12.60 21.44
CA ALA A 548 -23.91 -11.19 21.10
C ALA A 548 -22.50 -10.68 21.42
N VAL A 549 -21.74 -10.33 20.39
CA VAL A 549 -20.66 -9.36 20.50
C VAL A 549 -21.33 -8.01 20.73
N GLU A 550 -21.18 -7.48 21.93
CA GLU A 550 -21.55 -6.11 22.25
C GLU A 550 -20.72 -5.16 21.38
N THR A 551 -21.38 -4.53 20.42
CA THR A 551 -20.89 -3.30 19.83
C THR A 551 -21.68 -2.17 20.47
N ASP A 552 -21.03 -1.41 21.34
CA ASP A 552 -21.56 -0.13 21.79
C ASP A 552 -21.71 0.83 20.59
N ASP A 553 -22.86 1.33 20.36
CA ASP A 553 -23.37 2.68 20.34
C ASP A 553 -24.42 3.00 19.23
N HIS A 554 -25.60 3.35 19.71
CA HIS A 554 -26.65 4.18 19.13
C HIS A 554 -27.17 3.91 17.70
N GLY A 555 -28.31 3.23 17.68
CA GLY A 555 -29.21 3.19 16.52
C GLY A 555 -30.36 2.22 16.76
N GLU A 556 -31.47 2.70 17.32
CA GLU A 556 -32.72 1.95 17.46
C GLU A 556 -33.18 1.40 16.10
N SER A 557 -33.25 0.08 15.96
CA SER A 557 -34.08 -0.56 14.96
C SER A 557 -34.91 -1.64 15.62
N GLU A 558 -36.22 -1.38 15.67
CA GLU A 558 -37.25 -2.33 16.09
C GLU A 558 -37.11 -3.65 15.34
N ALA A 559 -37.02 -4.75 16.06
CA ALA A 559 -37.05 -6.09 15.50
C ALA A 559 -38.44 -6.36 14.89
N ALA A 560 -38.53 -6.35 13.59
CA ALA A 560 -39.70 -6.78 12.84
C ALA A 560 -39.77 -8.30 12.88
N SER A 561 -40.70 -8.86 13.65
CA SER A 561 -41.09 -10.27 13.63
C SER A 561 -41.94 -10.57 12.39
N GLY A 562 -41.30 -10.69 11.23
CA GLY A 562 -41.86 -11.18 9.97
C GLY A 562 -41.23 -12.52 9.58
N PRO A 563 -41.84 -13.29 8.63
CA PRO A 563 -41.23 -14.50 8.13
C PRO A 563 -39.85 -14.17 7.55
N TRP A 564 -38.81 -14.88 8.01
CA TRP A 564 -37.43 -14.68 7.58
C TRP A 564 -37.30 -14.86 6.06
N THR A 565 -36.84 -13.84 5.36
CA THR A 565 -36.49 -13.91 3.95
C THR A 565 -34.97 -13.81 3.83
N PRO A 566 -34.28 -14.78 3.16
CA PRO A 566 -32.84 -14.72 3.01
C PRO A 566 -32.46 -13.47 2.19
N GLU A 567 -31.54 -12.69 2.73
CA GLU A 567 -31.03 -11.48 2.04
C GLU A 567 -29.95 -11.82 1.01
N THR A 568 -29.20 -12.91 1.24
CA THR A 568 -28.08 -13.34 0.41
C THR A 568 -28.08 -14.85 0.15
N ALA A 569 -27.34 -15.28 -0.90
CA ALA A 569 -27.12 -16.70 -1.16
C ALA A 569 -26.36 -17.40 -0.01
N LEU A 570 -25.47 -16.69 0.68
CA LEU A 570 -24.75 -17.23 1.84
C LEU A 570 -25.69 -17.56 3.01
N ASP A 571 -26.73 -16.76 3.22
CA ASP A 571 -27.74 -17.06 4.26
C ASP A 571 -28.50 -18.33 3.95
N LEU A 572 -28.80 -18.57 2.65
CA LEU A 572 -29.39 -19.84 2.21
C LEU A 572 -28.46 -21.03 2.45
N VAL A 573 -27.16 -20.86 2.13
CA VAL A 573 -26.14 -21.88 2.38
C VAL A 573 -26.07 -22.24 3.85
N ASN A 574 -25.96 -21.27 4.73
CA ASN A 574 -25.87 -21.51 6.19
C ASN A 574 -27.07 -22.29 6.72
N ARG A 575 -28.27 -21.97 6.22
CA ARG A 575 -29.49 -22.68 6.59
C ARG A 575 -29.52 -24.12 6.08
N LEU A 576 -29.06 -24.34 4.83
CA LEU A 576 -29.13 -25.66 4.20
C LEU A 576 -28.01 -26.59 4.64
N ALA A 577 -26.83 -26.06 4.89
CA ALA A 577 -25.66 -26.83 5.28
C ALA A 577 -25.76 -27.38 6.71
N GLY A 578 -26.52 -26.71 7.59
CA GLY A 578 -26.59 -27.05 9.03
C GLY A 578 -25.27 -26.84 9.78
N ILE A 579 -24.30 -26.18 9.15
CA ILE A 579 -23.01 -25.79 9.70
C ILE A 579 -22.75 -24.35 9.28
N ARG A 580 -22.10 -23.58 10.14
CA ARG A 580 -21.74 -22.20 9.81
C ARG A 580 -20.71 -22.14 8.67
N VAL A 581 -21.05 -21.47 7.58
CA VAL A 581 -20.17 -21.21 6.43
C VAL A 581 -19.88 -19.72 6.39
N MET A 582 -18.62 -19.35 6.42
CA MET A 582 -18.19 -17.95 6.40
C MET A 582 -18.09 -17.39 4.98
N ALA A 583 -18.21 -16.07 4.85
CA ALA A 583 -17.96 -15.40 3.59
C ALA A 583 -16.48 -15.53 3.22
N ARG A 584 -16.17 -16.29 2.17
CA ARG A 584 -14.80 -16.60 1.80
C ARG A 584 -13.97 -15.37 1.45
N ALA A 585 -14.51 -14.40 0.72
CA ALA A 585 -13.80 -13.19 0.33
C ALA A 585 -14.74 -12.00 0.11
N PRO A 586 -15.27 -11.40 1.18
CA PRO A 586 -16.29 -10.36 1.08
C PRO A 586 -15.75 -9.05 0.49
N THR A 587 -14.43 -8.81 0.54
CA THR A 587 -13.81 -7.59 0.04
C THR A 587 -12.97 -7.84 -1.20
N ARG A 588 -13.26 -7.09 -2.27
CA ARG A 588 -12.48 -7.06 -3.51
C ARG A 588 -11.69 -5.77 -3.59
N VAL A 589 -10.38 -5.90 -3.82
CA VAL A 589 -9.44 -4.77 -3.92
C VAL A 589 -9.10 -4.52 -5.39
N GLY A 590 -9.36 -3.31 -5.85
CA GLY A 590 -8.92 -2.82 -7.15
C GLY A 590 -7.43 -2.48 -7.14
N SER A 591 -6.74 -2.81 -8.22
CA SER A 591 -5.32 -2.56 -8.36
C SER A 591 -4.96 -2.14 -9.77
N ARG A 592 -4.00 -1.23 -9.89
CA ARG A 592 -3.45 -0.74 -11.14
C ARG A 592 -1.97 -0.42 -11.01
N MET A 593 -1.27 -0.35 -12.14
CA MET A 593 0.12 0.07 -12.15
C MET A 593 0.26 1.48 -11.56
N GLY A 594 1.22 1.66 -10.68
CA GLY A 594 1.62 2.96 -10.17
C GLY A 594 2.33 3.78 -11.22
N ARG A 595 2.58 5.05 -10.93
CA ARG A 595 3.38 5.92 -11.78
C ARG A 595 4.87 5.70 -11.51
N PRO A 596 5.74 5.78 -12.52
CA PRO A 596 7.17 5.82 -12.28
C PRO A 596 7.53 7.06 -11.45
N GLU A 597 8.38 6.87 -10.45
CA GLU A 597 8.98 7.94 -9.69
C GLU A 597 10.40 8.14 -10.20
N LYS A 598 10.78 9.40 -10.43
CA LYS A 598 12.11 9.78 -10.86
C LYS A 598 12.66 10.82 -9.89
N SER A 599 13.93 10.68 -9.56
CA SER A 599 14.69 11.65 -8.78
C SER A 599 16.13 11.68 -9.30
N ASP A 600 16.86 12.71 -8.98
CA ASP A 600 18.30 12.73 -9.25
C ASP A 600 19.00 11.62 -8.49
N LYS A 601 20.17 11.22 -9.02
CA LYS A 601 21.00 10.21 -8.39
C LYS A 601 21.48 10.73 -7.04
N ARG A 602 21.18 10.00 -5.97
CA ARG A 602 21.58 10.34 -4.61
C ARG A 602 22.69 9.42 -4.14
N GLU A 603 23.64 9.98 -3.42
CA GLU A 603 24.60 9.19 -2.69
C GLU A 603 23.95 8.63 -1.43
N MET A 604 23.87 7.31 -1.33
CA MET A 604 23.45 6.66 -0.11
C MET A 604 24.62 6.57 0.87
N ARG A 605 24.38 6.92 2.12
CA ARG A 605 25.38 6.80 3.20
C ARG A 605 24.82 5.89 4.30
N PRO A 606 25.44 4.71 4.51
CA PRO A 606 26.55 4.12 3.76
C PRO A 606 26.15 3.70 2.34
N PRO A 607 27.11 3.62 1.40
CA PRO A 607 26.85 3.13 0.05
C PRO A 607 26.30 1.70 0.09
N PRO A 608 25.33 1.33 -0.79
CA PRO A 608 24.63 0.04 -0.70
C PRO A 608 25.43 -1.16 -1.25
N HIS A 609 26.75 -1.17 -1.13
CA HIS A 609 27.61 -2.22 -1.69
C HIS A 609 27.33 -3.60 -1.08
N VAL A 610 27.00 -3.65 0.21
CA VAL A 610 26.71 -4.91 0.91
C VAL A 610 25.38 -5.50 0.46
N LEU A 611 24.37 -4.65 0.24
CA LEU A 611 23.04 -5.07 -0.19
C LEU A 611 22.97 -5.30 -1.71
N PHE A 612 23.79 -4.61 -2.48
CA PHE A 612 23.78 -4.65 -3.94
C PHE A 612 25.22 -4.82 -4.48
N PRO A 613 25.79 -6.03 -4.39
CA PRO A 613 27.20 -6.28 -4.72
C PRO A 613 27.56 -5.97 -6.17
N THR A 614 26.57 -5.90 -7.06
CA THR A 614 26.79 -5.50 -8.46
C THR A 614 26.87 -3.98 -8.65
N GLY A 615 26.58 -3.17 -7.62
CA GLY A 615 26.50 -1.72 -7.74
C GLY A 615 25.58 -1.30 -8.88
N GLU A 616 26.05 -0.43 -9.76
CA GLU A 616 25.32 0.03 -10.96
C GLU A 616 25.43 -0.92 -12.15
N ALA A 617 26.38 -1.84 -12.14
CA ALA A 617 26.67 -2.73 -13.27
C ALA A 617 25.50 -3.70 -13.57
N GLY A 618 24.65 -3.98 -12.59
CA GLY A 618 23.45 -4.81 -12.76
C GLY A 618 22.26 -4.09 -13.40
N GLY A 619 22.40 -2.82 -13.78
CA GLY A 619 21.33 -1.99 -14.33
C GLY A 619 20.20 -1.72 -13.32
N LYS A 620 19.05 -1.23 -13.80
CA LYS A 620 17.88 -0.92 -12.95
C LYS A 620 17.34 -2.12 -12.17
N SER A 621 17.46 -3.32 -12.73
CA SER A 621 17.01 -4.57 -12.07
C SER A 621 18.03 -5.11 -11.07
N ARG A 622 19.24 -4.54 -11.00
CA ARG A 622 20.36 -5.00 -10.16
C ARG A 622 20.63 -6.51 -10.28
N SER A 623 20.48 -7.02 -11.50
CA SER A 623 20.58 -8.44 -11.82
C SER A 623 22.04 -8.90 -11.82
N VAL A 624 22.38 -9.85 -10.94
CA VAL A 624 23.70 -10.50 -10.92
C VAL A 624 23.96 -11.25 -12.23
N GLY A 625 22.95 -11.98 -12.73
CA GLY A 625 23.05 -12.69 -14.00
C GLY A 625 23.21 -11.78 -15.21
N GLY A 626 22.47 -10.65 -15.23
CA GLY A 626 22.62 -9.62 -16.26
C GLY A 626 23.99 -8.96 -16.22
N CYS A 627 24.50 -8.67 -15.03
CA CYS A 627 25.81 -8.12 -14.82
C CYS A 627 26.92 -9.09 -15.30
N ALA A 628 26.83 -10.35 -14.91
CA ALA A 628 27.79 -11.38 -15.33
C ALA A 628 27.85 -11.57 -16.85
N LYS A 629 26.74 -11.38 -17.55
CA LYS A 629 26.68 -11.52 -19.02
C LYS A 629 27.15 -10.29 -19.76
N ASN A 630 26.80 -9.10 -19.28
CA ASN A 630 26.91 -7.86 -20.04
C ASN A 630 28.07 -6.96 -19.60
N HIS A 631 28.58 -7.16 -18.37
CA HIS A 631 29.65 -6.32 -17.84
C HIS A 631 31.03 -6.90 -18.16
N VAL A 632 31.92 -6.04 -18.62
CA VAL A 632 33.31 -6.39 -18.90
C VAL A 632 34.21 -5.51 -18.02
N GLY A 633 34.78 -6.11 -16.97
CA GLY A 633 35.78 -5.46 -16.12
C GLY A 633 37.17 -6.06 -16.38
N ASN A 634 38.21 -5.22 -16.48
CA ASN A 634 39.58 -5.63 -16.78
C ASN A 634 39.72 -6.57 -17.98
N GLY A 635 38.91 -6.39 -19.04
CA GLY A 635 38.93 -7.22 -20.23
C GLY A 635 38.32 -8.62 -20.07
N ARG A 636 37.69 -8.93 -18.94
CA ARG A 636 37.03 -10.21 -18.68
C ARG A 636 35.54 -10.04 -18.38
N HIS A 637 34.72 -10.90 -18.96
CA HIS A 637 33.30 -10.95 -18.66
C HIS A 637 33.05 -11.41 -17.20
N GLY A 638 32.04 -10.81 -16.58
CA GLY A 638 31.60 -11.18 -15.24
C GLY A 638 32.45 -10.67 -14.08
N ILE A 639 33.49 -9.87 -14.36
CA ILE A 639 34.28 -9.21 -13.31
C ILE A 639 33.73 -7.79 -13.12
N ILE A 640 33.37 -7.47 -11.89
CA ILE A 640 32.88 -6.15 -11.49
C ILE A 640 33.90 -5.55 -10.53
N GLU A 641 34.34 -4.34 -10.83
CA GLU A 641 35.14 -3.55 -9.90
C GLU A 641 34.19 -2.66 -9.10
N THR A 642 34.25 -2.75 -7.78
CA THR A 642 33.47 -1.90 -6.87
C THR A 642 34.41 -1.12 -5.97
N SER A 643 34.06 0.15 -5.71
CA SER A 643 34.75 0.93 -4.69
C SER A 643 34.27 0.47 -3.31
N ILE A 644 35.20 0.03 -2.47
CA ILE A 644 34.92 -0.31 -1.08
C ILE A 644 35.36 0.88 -0.24
N GLY A 645 34.48 1.30 0.72
CA GLY A 645 34.79 2.39 1.64
C GLY A 645 36.03 2.08 2.47
N LYS A 646 36.94 3.04 2.58
CA LYS A 646 38.10 2.99 3.46
C LYS A 646 37.68 3.41 4.85
N ARG A 647 37.98 2.59 5.85
CA ARG A 647 37.68 2.83 7.25
C ARG A 647 38.98 2.92 8.04
N VAL A 648 38.96 3.61 9.16
CA VAL A 648 40.09 3.76 10.04
C VAL A 648 39.70 3.25 11.43
N CYS A 649 40.57 2.45 12.04
CA CYS A 649 40.35 2.05 13.42
C CYS A 649 40.80 3.19 14.36
N PRO A 650 39.90 3.73 15.22
CA PRO A 650 40.26 4.80 16.16
C PRO A 650 41.27 4.34 17.21
N ASP A 651 41.31 3.04 17.55
CA ASP A 651 42.16 2.51 18.61
C ASP A 651 43.62 2.30 18.16
N CYS A 652 43.86 1.85 16.93
CA CYS A 652 45.22 1.54 16.46
C CYS A 652 45.63 2.27 15.17
N GLY A 653 44.73 3.09 14.58
CA GLY A 653 45.00 3.86 13.38
C GLY A 653 45.08 3.02 12.08
N THR A 654 44.78 1.72 12.13
CA THR A 654 44.89 0.83 10.95
C THR A 654 43.79 1.17 9.96
N GLU A 655 44.16 1.37 8.71
CA GLU A 655 43.23 1.49 7.59
C GLU A 655 42.77 0.11 7.12
N THR A 656 41.48 -0.09 7.01
CA THR A 656 40.88 -1.38 6.61
C THR A 656 39.54 -1.13 5.92
N HIS A 657 38.97 -2.17 5.33
CA HIS A 657 37.61 -2.21 4.82
C HIS A 657 36.65 -2.97 5.74
N GLU A 658 37.19 -3.56 6.82
CA GLU A 658 36.39 -4.34 7.77
C GLU A 658 35.80 -3.44 8.84
N PHE A 659 34.62 -3.78 9.35
CA PHE A 659 33.95 -3.06 10.43
C PHE A 659 34.56 -3.32 11.81
N LEU A 660 35.27 -4.45 11.95
CA LEU A 660 36.03 -4.80 13.14
C LEU A 660 37.48 -4.93 12.76
N CYS A 661 38.33 -4.13 13.39
CA CYS A 661 39.78 -4.22 13.21
C CYS A 661 40.35 -5.47 13.87
N ARG A 662 41.50 -5.94 13.39
CA ARG A 662 42.23 -7.08 14.00
C ARG A 662 42.64 -6.84 15.47
N CYS A 663 42.70 -5.58 15.93
CA CYS A 663 42.91 -5.24 17.31
C CYS A 663 41.67 -5.38 18.19
N GLY A 664 40.49 -5.62 17.61
CA GLY A 664 39.21 -5.72 18.31
C GLY A 664 38.42 -4.43 18.32
N GLY A 665 38.98 -3.31 17.85
CA GLY A 665 38.28 -2.01 17.79
C GLY A 665 37.33 -1.91 16.58
N HIS A 666 36.17 -1.25 16.77
CA HIS A 666 35.28 -0.92 15.68
C HIS A 666 35.84 0.22 14.83
N THR A 667 35.78 0.08 13.52
CA THR A 667 36.30 1.06 12.56
C THR A 667 35.25 2.10 12.18
N VAL A 668 35.66 3.31 11.89
CA VAL A 668 34.82 4.44 11.49
C VAL A 668 35.10 4.90 10.06
#